data_e9b6cfe443b40e1f80248f1a3c85afd8
#
_entry.id   e9b6cfe443b40e1f80248f1a3c85afd8
#
_cell.length_a   1.000
_cell.length_b   1.000
_cell.length_c   1.000
_cell.angle_alpha   90.00
_cell.angle_beta   90.00
_cell.angle_gamma   90.00
#
_symmetry.space_group_name_H-M   'P 1'
#
loop_
_entity.id
_entity.type
_entity.pdbx_description
1 polymer ?
#
loop_
_entity_poly.entity_id
_entity_poly.type
_entity_poly.pdbx_seq_one_letter_code
_entity_poly.pdbx_strand_id
1 'polypeptide(L)'
;MITKQEAENIILGFKNIQTGIDRLITMLDKYESKKDEITHLLNTRFPSDNTDKRLQTFFDRKSDLISLRESFSTIPTIDESLNNQYKTFLQSEITPFAPDSLHLLEKSTQNNICTFLDRQKYLYLDISPNDNRVVSHVRDIPHYYTQYIDNLLDLQCKLHIFDQIKAIDGSIVMIGANGSGKSTFARQLNGKLDNNIVILSAQHFLYYNKRNTISASGDEIQKVHNFQANAKLGNNVNFQQLIMSDMNDLIDALMAQHADCALELYKNGNHNSSYLTKTIKVWDKIIEHRHLENDRTGLYVTGPDISQYNFNQLSDGEKAVFYYIAHILLAPENSYIVVDEPENHLHIAICNKLWDALEKERSDCKFIYLTHNLNFATTRSNCTILWNKKFMPPYNWDFEILPENEIIPEVLVMELVGSRKNICFCEGNDKSSLDYKLYCILFPQYTVIPVAGHRNVIDYVNAYNGTSSFITKAVGIIDGDHHLPEQISKWREQKIYTIPINEIENILCDDYILQKAIDTFCSNENALESFHDEFWKLLSNNVSQQATAYTNEYINNTFKNNFLHARQDIDTLIGELQNNVSSETVRKLYDDTVDRINNFIETKDYDSALRFVNFKGRLTKEKAKNTIVDKYENRILDLIKKDEELQQYILRTYFADFNF
;
A
#
# COMPACT_ATOMS: atom_id res chain seq x y z
N MET A 1 12.52 6.23 31.53
CA MET A 1 11.56 5.32 32.20
C MET A 1 10.43 6.15 32.76
N ILE A 2 9.21 5.69 32.59
CA ILE A 2 8.03 6.35 33.14
C ILE A 2 7.97 6.11 34.65
N THR A 3 7.71 7.14 35.44
CA THR A 3 7.49 6.94 36.86
C THR A 3 6.09 6.37 37.11
N LYS A 4 5.90 5.64 38.21
CA LYS A 4 4.59 5.07 38.57
C LYS A 4 3.50 6.14 38.64
N GLN A 5 3.82 7.33 39.18
CA GLN A 5 2.89 8.47 39.29
C GLN A 5 2.49 9.02 37.92
N GLU A 6 3.40 9.07 36.96
CA GLU A 6 3.12 9.53 35.59
C GLU A 6 2.22 8.53 34.86
N ALA A 7 2.46 7.22 35.03
CA ALA A 7 1.60 6.18 34.47
C ALA A 7 0.17 6.25 35.03
N GLU A 8 0.03 6.41 36.35
CA GLU A 8 -1.26 6.57 37.02
C GLU A 8 -2.02 7.80 36.51
N ASN A 9 -1.34 8.92 36.29
CA ASN A 9 -1.93 10.15 35.77
C ASN A 9 -2.46 9.97 34.33
N ILE A 10 -1.70 9.30 33.47
CA ILE A 10 -2.12 9.02 32.07
C ILE A 10 -3.35 8.08 32.06
N ILE A 11 -3.32 7.01 32.86
CA ILE A 11 -4.46 6.08 33.01
C ILE A 11 -5.70 6.82 33.50
N LEU A 12 -5.54 7.71 34.47
CA LEU A 12 -6.62 8.53 34.98
C LEU A 12 -7.20 9.44 33.88
N GLY A 13 -6.33 10.04 33.05
CA GLY A 13 -6.77 10.83 31.91
C GLY A 13 -7.66 10.04 30.92
N PHE A 14 -7.27 8.83 30.56
CA PHE A 14 -8.10 7.94 29.72
C PHE A 14 -9.46 7.61 30.37
N LYS A 15 -9.47 7.29 31.66
CA LYS A 15 -10.71 7.06 32.41
C LYS A 15 -11.63 8.28 32.43
N ASN A 16 -11.05 9.47 32.55
CA ASN A 16 -11.81 10.72 32.50
C ASN A 16 -12.45 10.95 31.13
N ILE A 17 -11.71 10.66 30.04
CA ILE A 17 -12.24 10.70 28.67
C ILE A 17 -13.40 9.73 28.50
N GLN A 18 -13.27 8.47 28.92
CA GLN A 18 -14.34 7.47 28.85
C GLN A 18 -15.59 7.94 29.61
N THR A 19 -15.40 8.40 30.85
CA THR A 19 -16.47 8.94 31.66
C THR A 19 -17.12 10.17 31.04
N GLY A 20 -16.33 11.05 30.45
CA GLY A 20 -16.81 12.24 29.75
C GLY A 20 -17.67 11.90 28.53
N ILE A 21 -17.26 10.92 27.72
CA ILE A 21 -18.03 10.45 26.55
C ILE A 21 -19.40 9.87 27.00
N ASP A 22 -19.42 9.01 28.03
CA ASP A 22 -20.65 8.41 28.53
C ASP A 22 -21.63 9.48 29.08
N ARG A 23 -21.11 10.49 29.76
CA ARG A 23 -21.92 11.62 30.25
C ARG A 23 -22.46 12.47 29.08
N LEU A 24 -21.66 12.73 28.05
CA LEU A 24 -22.12 13.47 26.87
C LEU A 24 -23.22 12.71 26.14
N ILE A 25 -23.11 11.40 25.95
CA ILE A 25 -24.16 10.58 25.34
C ILE A 25 -25.45 10.66 26.17
N THR A 26 -25.34 10.48 27.48
CA THR A 26 -26.50 10.55 28.38
C THR A 26 -27.17 11.94 28.35
N MET A 27 -26.37 13.00 28.24
CA MET A 27 -26.87 14.36 28.13
C MET A 27 -27.56 14.61 26.79
N LEU A 28 -26.97 14.14 25.67
CA LEU A 28 -27.60 14.23 24.37
C LEU A 28 -28.95 13.52 24.32
N ASP A 29 -29.05 12.30 24.87
CA ASP A 29 -30.29 11.54 24.97
C ASP A 29 -31.38 12.32 25.72
N LYS A 30 -31.00 12.94 26.82
CA LYS A 30 -31.93 13.75 27.63
C LYS A 30 -32.40 15.00 26.86
N TYR A 31 -31.55 15.66 26.12
CA TYR A 31 -31.92 16.87 25.37
C TYR A 31 -32.64 16.54 24.06
N GLU A 32 -32.29 15.45 23.41
CA GLU A 32 -32.99 14.97 22.23
C GLU A 32 -34.47 14.72 22.52
N SER A 33 -34.78 14.19 23.71
CA SER A 33 -36.17 13.98 24.17
C SER A 33 -36.95 15.30 24.35
N LYS A 34 -36.28 16.43 24.45
CA LYS A 34 -36.88 17.78 24.62
C LYS A 34 -36.60 18.71 23.45
N LYS A 35 -36.16 18.18 22.29
CA LYS A 35 -35.74 18.91 21.13
C LYS A 35 -36.79 19.94 20.66
N ASP A 36 -38.04 19.50 20.56
CA ASP A 36 -39.11 20.34 20.02
C ASP A 36 -39.43 21.54 20.96
N GLU A 37 -39.39 21.33 22.30
CA GLU A 37 -39.57 22.42 23.28
C GLU A 37 -38.43 23.45 23.18
N ILE A 38 -37.17 22.96 23.10
CA ILE A 38 -35.98 23.83 23.00
C ILE A 38 -35.98 24.60 21.65
N THR A 39 -36.29 23.93 20.55
CA THR A 39 -36.38 24.51 19.21
C THR A 39 -37.45 25.62 19.17
N HIS A 40 -38.65 25.34 19.68
CA HIS A 40 -39.73 26.31 19.71
C HIS A 40 -39.33 27.58 20.47
N LEU A 41 -38.67 27.42 21.57
CA LEU A 41 -38.22 28.48 22.45
C LEU A 41 -37.13 29.35 21.82
N LEU A 42 -36.11 28.71 21.23
CA LEU A 42 -35.01 29.43 20.60
C LEU A 42 -35.47 30.14 19.35
N ASN A 43 -36.35 29.56 18.54
CA ASN A 43 -36.95 30.20 17.37
C ASN A 43 -37.83 31.41 17.72
N THR A 44 -38.55 31.36 18.84
CA THR A 44 -39.33 32.48 19.35
C THR A 44 -38.44 33.66 19.74
N ARG A 45 -37.27 33.40 20.30
CA ARG A 45 -36.35 34.44 20.81
C ARG A 45 -35.33 34.92 19.78
N PHE A 46 -34.93 34.04 18.85
CA PHE A 46 -33.93 34.31 17.82
C PHE A 46 -34.47 33.90 16.44
N PRO A 47 -35.50 34.60 15.91
CA PRO A 47 -36.15 34.21 14.67
C PRO A 47 -35.26 34.32 13.43
N SER A 48 -34.15 35.06 13.53
CA SER A 48 -33.17 35.20 12.45
C SER A 48 -32.08 34.08 12.46
N ASP A 49 -31.96 33.32 13.54
CA ASP A 49 -30.98 32.26 13.67
C ASP A 49 -31.54 30.95 13.13
N ASN A 50 -30.74 30.22 12.37
CA ASN A 50 -31.10 28.89 11.89
C ASN A 50 -30.90 27.83 13.01
N THR A 51 -31.72 27.97 14.07
CA THR A 51 -31.60 27.24 15.33
C THR A 51 -31.84 25.74 15.14
N ASP A 52 -32.82 25.37 14.29
CA ASP A 52 -33.15 23.99 13.98
C ASP A 52 -31.95 23.26 13.37
N LYS A 53 -31.27 23.89 12.44
CA LYS A 53 -30.08 23.29 11.80
C LYS A 53 -28.92 23.13 12.77
N ARG A 54 -28.71 24.11 13.66
CA ARG A 54 -27.65 24.03 14.68
C ARG A 54 -27.91 22.91 15.71
N LEU A 55 -29.13 22.79 16.19
CA LEU A 55 -29.52 21.72 17.10
C LEU A 55 -29.45 20.36 16.43
N GLN A 56 -29.91 20.25 15.18
CA GLN A 56 -29.81 19.01 14.43
C GLN A 56 -28.34 18.57 14.25
N THR A 57 -27.48 19.48 13.81
CA THR A 57 -26.04 19.21 13.68
C THR A 57 -25.42 18.75 15.02
N PHE A 58 -25.87 19.28 16.13
CA PHE A 58 -25.40 18.86 17.45
C PHE A 58 -25.86 17.46 17.82
N PHE A 59 -27.14 17.11 17.56
CA PHE A 59 -27.66 15.76 17.82
C PHE A 59 -27.06 14.72 16.89
N ASP A 60 -26.76 15.07 15.64
CA ASP A 60 -26.11 14.18 14.68
C ASP A 60 -24.70 13.75 15.13
N ARG A 61 -24.04 14.53 16.02
CA ARG A 61 -22.74 14.19 16.62
C ARG A 61 -22.79 13.02 17.62
N LYS A 62 -23.96 12.51 17.94
CA LYS A 62 -24.12 11.35 18.81
C LYS A 62 -23.47 10.10 18.20
N SER A 63 -23.52 9.95 16.88
CA SER A 63 -22.83 8.86 16.17
C SER A 63 -21.30 8.93 16.36
N ASP A 64 -20.73 10.13 16.35
CA ASP A 64 -19.31 10.33 16.59
C ASP A 64 -18.92 9.92 18.02
N LEU A 65 -19.75 10.29 19.01
CA LEU A 65 -19.52 9.92 20.41
C LEU A 65 -19.61 8.40 20.64
N ILE A 66 -20.51 7.70 19.95
CA ILE A 66 -20.59 6.23 20.02
C ILE A 66 -19.32 5.61 19.45
N SER A 67 -18.85 6.09 18.29
CA SER A 67 -17.58 5.64 17.70
C SER A 67 -16.37 5.93 18.59
N LEU A 68 -16.33 7.12 19.21
CA LEU A 68 -15.28 7.49 20.18
C LEU A 68 -15.31 6.59 21.42
N ARG A 69 -16.51 6.25 21.92
CA ARG A 69 -16.67 5.33 23.05
C ARG A 69 -16.05 3.97 22.75
N GLU A 70 -16.30 3.42 21.58
CA GLU A 70 -15.71 2.16 21.14
C GLU A 70 -14.18 2.27 21.05
N SER A 71 -13.67 3.32 20.45
CA SER A 71 -12.22 3.57 20.28
C SER A 71 -11.50 3.72 21.62
N PHE A 72 -12.09 4.42 22.58
CA PHE A 72 -11.52 4.61 23.92
C PHE A 72 -11.93 3.51 24.94
N SER A 73 -12.55 2.41 24.49
CA SER A 73 -12.97 1.30 25.39
C SER A 73 -11.77 0.57 26.00
N THR A 74 -10.66 0.49 25.28
CA THR A 74 -9.40 -0.12 25.71
C THR A 74 -8.39 0.96 26.06
N ILE A 75 -7.84 0.91 27.28
CA ILE A 75 -6.72 1.77 27.67
C ILE A 75 -5.44 1.05 27.25
N PRO A 76 -4.50 1.72 26.52
CA PRO A 76 -3.21 1.14 26.17
C PRO A 76 -2.45 0.67 27.42
N THR A 77 -1.65 -0.38 27.28
CA THR A 77 -0.77 -0.82 28.35
C THR A 77 0.31 0.25 28.58
N ILE A 78 0.31 0.85 29.77
CA ILE A 78 1.23 1.91 30.16
C ILE A 78 2.19 1.32 31.18
N ASP A 79 3.34 0.87 30.71
CA ASP A 79 4.42 0.28 31.51
C ASP A 79 5.77 0.92 31.25
N GLU A 80 6.81 0.41 31.89
CA GLU A 80 8.18 0.93 31.77
C GLU A 80 8.79 0.79 30.36
N SER A 81 8.21 -0.05 29.49
CA SER A 81 8.64 -0.25 28.12
C SER A 81 8.18 0.86 27.17
N LEU A 82 7.29 1.74 27.65
CA LEU A 82 6.75 2.83 26.84
C LEU A 82 7.87 3.77 26.36
N ASN A 83 7.91 4.00 25.06
CA ASN A 83 8.84 4.94 24.44
C ASN A 83 8.65 6.34 25.06
N ASN A 84 9.77 7.02 25.39
CA ASN A 84 9.74 8.35 26.00
C ASN A 84 8.96 9.40 25.17
N GLN A 85 9.02 9.30 23.85
CA GLN A 85 8.27 10.20 22.97
C GLN A 85 6.76 9.98 23.09
N TYR A 86 6.32 8.70 23.17
CA TYR A 86 4.91 8.37 23.35
C TYR A 86 4.41 8.80 24.73
N LYS A 87 5.24 8.64 25.76
CA LYS A 87 4.96 9.16 27.11
C LYS A 87 4.72 10.67 27.11
N THR A 88 5.62 11.45 26.50
CA THR A 88 5.50 12.91 26.43
C THR A 88 4.23 13.32 25.69
N PHE A 89 3.93 12.64 24.59
CA PHE A 89 2.70 12.84 23.84
C PHE A 89 1.45 12.55 24.70
N LEU A 90 1.39 11.40 25.37
CA LEU A 90 0.24 11.05 26.22
C LEU A 90 0.07 12.06 27.37
N GLN A 91 1.15 12.53 27.95
CA GLN A 91 1.10 13.54 29.01
C GLN A 91 0.58 14.88 28.49
N SER A 92 1.04 15.34 27.31
CA SER A 92 0.61 16.63 26.75
C SER A 92 -0.82 16.62 26.25
N GLU A 93 -1.27 15.54 25.62
CA GLU A 93 -2.56 15.50 24.92
C GLU A 93 -3.71 14.93 25.78
N ILE A 94 -3.43 14.05 26.73
CA ILE A 94 -4.46 13.40 27.56
C ILE A 94 -4.69 14.14 28.89
N THR A 95 -3.64 14.71 29.48
CA THR A 95 -3.77 15.44 30.75
C THR A 95 -4.74 16.64 30.68
N PRO A 96 -4.87 17.39 29.54
CA PRO A 96 -5.86 18.47 29.44
C PRO A 96 -7.32 18.06 29.58
N PHE A 97 -7.64 16.77 29.38
CA PHE A 97 -8.97 16.24 29.61
C PHE A 97 -9.22 15.98 31.11
N ALA A 98 -8.88 16.96 31.95
CA ALA A 98 -9.14 16.87 33.39
C ALA A 98 -10.65 16.89 33.70
N PRO A 99 -11.09 16.18 34.77
CA PRO A 99 -12.52 16.04 35.08
C PRO A 99 -13.22 17.37 35.32
N ASP A 100 -12.53 18.39 35.75
CA ASP A 100 -13.11 19.66 36.20
C ASP A 100 -13.67 20.51 35.07
N SER A 101 -13.06 20.52 33.89
CA SER A 101 -13.52 21.34 32.77
C SER A 101 -14.85 20.84 32.19
N LEU A 102 -15.02 19.52 32.05
CA LEU A 102 -16.28 18.94 31.58
C LEU A 102 -17.37 19.06 32.66
N HIS A 103 -17.01 18.82 33.92
CA HIS A 103 -17.95 18.90 35.05
C HIS A 103 -18.46 20.33 35.25
N LEU A 104 -17.64 21.34 35.12
CA LEU A 104 -18.05 22.74 35.16
C LEU A 104 -18.98 23.10 33.99
N LEU A 105 -18.69 22.61 32.77
CA LEU A 105 -19.53 22.82 31.61
C LEU A 105 -20.91 22.11 31.79
N GLU A 106 -20.92 20.86 32.22
CA GLU A 106 -22.11 20.09 32.47
C GLU A 106 -23.00 20.75 33.55
N LYS A 107 -22.41 21.15 34.67
CA LYS A 107 -23.13 21.77 35.78
C LYS A 107 -23.70 23.13 35.36
N SER A 108 -22.97 23.94 34.66
CA SER A 108 -23.44 25.23 34.10
C SER A 108 -24.57 24.97 33.10
N THR A 109 -24.43 24.02 32.19
CA THR A 109 -25.43 23.68 31.17
C THR A 109 -26.68 23.12 31.79
N GLN A 110 -26.58 22.17 32.73
CA GLN A 110 -27.72 21.56 33.38
C GLN A 110 -28.49 22.60 34.22
N ASN A 111 -27.80 23.44 34.97
CA ASN A 111 -28.44 24.50 35.75
C ASN A 111 -29.10 25.53 34.80
N ASN A 112 -28.47 25.95 33.71
CA ASN A 112 -29.05 26.93 32.79
C ASN A 112 -30.25 26.36 32.05
N ILE A 113 -30.21 25.08 31.56
CA ILE A 113 -31.35 24.46 30.88
C ILE A 113 -32.49 24.18 31.83
N CYS A 114 -32.24 23.64 33.04
CA CYS A 114 -33.30 23.40 34.02
C CYS A 114 -33.93 24.72 34.46
N THR A 115 -33.12 25.76 34.72
CA THR A 115 -33.64 27.09 35.11
C THR A 115 -34.44 27.71 33.94
N PHE A 116 -34.01 27.52 32.70
CA PHE A 116 -34.71 28.01 31.54
C PHE A 116 -36.04 27.28 31.33
N LEU A 117 -36.08 25.94 31.41
CA LEU A 117 -37.30 25.14 31.24
C LEU A 117 -38.29 25.34 32.40
N ASP A 118 -37.82 25.47 33.62
CA ASP A 118 -38.69 25.73 34.81
C ASP A 118 -39.32 27.10 34.79
N ARG A 119 -38.59 28.12 34.34
CA ARG A 119 -39.12 29.49 34.21
C ARG A 119 -40.12 29.65 33.08
N GLN A 120 -40.11 28.81 32.06
CA GLN A 120 -41.07 28.85 30.95
C GLN A 120 -42.50 28.49 31.37
N LYS A 121 -42.71 27.82 32.47
CA LYS A 121 -44.05 27.60 33.08
C LYS A 121 -44.73 28.92 33.49
N TYR A 122 -43.97 30.03 33.53
CA TYR A 122 -44.44 31.36 33.99
C TYR A 122 -44.34 32.46 32.89
N LEU A 123 -44.57 32.16 31.63
CA LEU A 123 -44.28 32.94 30.42
C LEU A 123 -45.06 34.24 30.23
N TYR A 124 -45.65 34.81 31.27
CA TYR A 124 -46.38 36.10 31.20
C TYR A 124 -45.74 37.24 31.96
N LEU A 125 -44.48 37.12 32.43
CA LEU A 125 -43.82 38.17 33.19
C LEU A 125 -42.59 38.70 32.45
N ASP A 126 -42.32 40.02 32.54
CA ASP A 126 -41.21 40.76 31.99
C ASP A 126 -39.86 40.09 32.26
N ILE A 127 -39.08 39.87 31.18
CA ILE A 127 -37.83 39.13 31.23
C ILE A 127 -36.72 40.02 31.79
N SER A 128 -36.12 39.57 32.89
CA SER A 128 -34.97 40.25 33.46
C SER A 128 -33.70 40.12 32.59
N PRO A 129 -32.72 41.03 32.70
CA PRO A 129 -31.44 40.95 32.00
C PRO A 129 -30.70 39.62 32.26
N ASN A 130 -30.93 38.98 33.40
CA ASN A 130 -30.33 37.67 33.72
C ASN A 130 -30.94 36.53 32.91
N ASP A 131 -32.21 36.62 32.49
CA ASP A 131 -32.87 35.61 31.68
C ASP A 131 -32.34 35.61 30.23
N ASN A 132 -32.00 36.78 29.69
CA ASN A 132 -31.37 36.86 28.39
C ASN A 132 -29.97 36.23 28.34
N ARG A 133 -29.21 36.25 29.45
CA ARG A 133 -27.91 35.55 29.55
C ARG A 133 -28.09 34.05 29.55
N VAL A 134 -29.10 33.53 30.25
CA VAL A 134 -29.40 32.09 30.27
C VAL A 134 -29.83 31.60 28.88
N VAL A 135 -30.71 32.36 28.20
CA VAL A 135 -31.17 31.98 26.86
C VAL A 135 -29.99 32.02 25.83
N SER A 136 -29.13 33.05 25.91
CA SER A 136 -27.93 33.11 25.06
C SER A 136 -26.99 31.95 25.34
N HIS A 137 -26.82 31.54 26.60
CA HIS A 137 -25.99 30.39 26.95
C HIS A 137 -26.55 29.07 26.40
N VAL A 138 -27.89 28.88 26.51
CA VAL A 138 -28.55 27.67 25.93
C VAL A 138 -28.38 27.64 24.41
N ARG A 139 -28.44 28.78 23.73
CA ARG A 139 -28.16 28.89 22.29
C ARG A 139 -26.73 28.47 21.93
N ASP A 140 -25.76 28.78 22.78
CA ASP A 140 -24.34 28.60 22.51
C ASP A 140 -23.83 27.19 22.97
N ILE A 141 -24.63 26.45 23.74
CA ILE A 141 -24.33 25.08 24.19
C ILE A 141 -23.89 24.17 23.04
N PRO A 142 -24.62 24.07 21.90
CA PRO A 142 -24.20 23.21 20.80
C PRO A 142 -22.78 23.50 20.31
N HIS A 143 -22.39 24.79 20.32
CA HIS A 143 -21.04 25.19 19.90
C HIS A 143 -19.95 24.65 20.85
N TYR A 144 -20.13 24.79 22.17
CA TYR A 144 -19.13 24.34 23.13
C TYR A 144 -18.97 22.81 23.13
N TYR A 145 -20.06 22.08 23.02
CA TYR A 145 -19.99 20.61 22.98
C TYR A 145 -19.47 20.07 21.65
N THR A 146 -19.81 20.69 20.54
CA THR A 146 -19.25 20.35 19.25
C THR A 146 -17.72 20.53 19.25
N GLN A 147 -17.23 21.63 19.80
CA GLN A 147 -15.79 21.87 19.95
C GLN A 147 -15.13 20.80 20.84
N TYR A 148 -15.77 20.38 21.92
CA TYR A 148 -15.25 19.31 22.77
C TYR A 148 -15.20 17.96 22.04
N ILE A 149 -16.24 17.61 21.27
CA ILE A 149 -16.28 16.41 20.45
C ILE A 149 -15.20 16.45 19.37
N ASP A 150 -15.00 17.61 18.71
CA ASP A 150 -13.94 17.80 17.73
C ASP A 150 -12.54 17.59 18.32
N ASN A 151 -12.31 18.07 19.55
CA ASN A 151 -11.06 17.83 20.28
C ASN A 151 -10.84 16.34 20.60
N LEU A 152 -11.91 15.59 20.94
CA LEU A 152 -11.81 14.14 21.17
C LEU A 152 -11.53 13.37 19.89
N LEU A 153 -12.14 13.76 18.76
CA LEU A 153 -11.85 13.18 17.44
C LEU A 153 -10.42 13.49 16.99
N ASP A 154 -9.95 14.69 17.29
CA ASP A 154 -8.57 15.08 17.03
C ASP A 154 -7.59 14.23 17.87
N LEU A 155 -7.88 14.03 19.13
CA LEU A 155 -7.10 13.17 20.01
C LEU A 155 -7.10 11.70 19.53
N GLN A 156 -8.25 11.17 19.13
CA GLN A 156 -8.35 9.82 18.57
C GLN A 156 -7.46 9.68 17.32
N CYS A 157 -7.53 10.65 16.41
CA CYS A 157 -6.70 10.67 15.21
C CYS A 157 -5.20 10.74 15.57
N LYS A 158 -4.82 11.59 16.52
CA LYS A 158 -3.44 11.70 17.02
C LYS A 158 -2.95 10.38 17.60
N LEU A 159 -3.74 9.72 18.43
CA LEU A 159 -3.39 8.42 19.02
C LEU A 159 -3.19 7.36 17.95
N HIS A 160 -4.12 7.25 17.00
CA HIS A 160 -4.03 6.27 15.92
C HIS A 160 -2.78 6.47 15.06
N ILE A 161 -2.50 7.71 14.65
CA ILE A 161 -1.30 8.05 13.89
C ILE A 161 -0.03 7.77 14.70
N PHE A 162 -0.07 8.10 15.98
CA PHE A 162 1.06 7.93 16.87
C PHE A 162 1.44 6.46 17.07
N ASP A 163 0.45 5.60 17.32
CA ASP A 163 0.65 4.16 17.49
C ASP A 163 1.25 3.52 16.23
N GLN A 164 0.86 3.99 15.04
CA GLN A 164 1.35 3.45 13.78
C GLN A 164 2.71 3.99 13.36
N ILE A 165 3.01 5.26 13.63
CA ILE A 165 4.19 5.95 13.08
C ILE A 165 5.35 6.03 14.06
N LYS A 166 5.10 6.39 15.33
CA LYS A 166 6.19 6.54 16.31
C LYS A 166 6.78 5.22 16.80
N ALA A 167 6.02 4.15 16.78
CA ALA A 167 6.50 2.80 17.11
C ALA A 167 7.42 2.20 16.04
N ILE A 168 7.48 2.79 14.84
CA ILE A 168 8.30 2.30 13.73
C ILE A 168 9.67 2.94 13.81
N ASP A 169 10.73 2.13 13.86
CA ASP A 169 12.11 2.59 13.70
C ASP A 169 12.43 2.77 12.21
N GLY A 170 13.23 3.81 11.88
CA GLY A 170 13.65 4.10 10.51
C GLY A 170 12.62 4.85 9.67
N SER A 171 12.80 4.81 8.35
CA SER A 171 11.93 5.45 7.35
C SER A 171 10.65 4.67 7.15
N ILE A 172 9.57 5.35 6.75
CA ILE A 172 8.27 4.74 6.47
C ILE A 172 7.94 4.96 5.01
N VAL A 173 7.51 3.91 4.33
CA VAL A 173 6.91 4.02 3.00
C VAL A 173 5.43 3.67 3.08
N MET A 174 4.58 4.68 2.96
CA MET A 174 3.14 4.48 2.92
C MET A 174 2.70 4.26 1.49
N ILE A 175 2.19 3.07 1.21
CA ILE A 175 1.61 2.72 -0.08
C ILE A 175 0.08 2.69 -0.04
N GLY A 176 -0.56 2.95 -1.17
CA GLY A 176 -2.01 2.88 -1.29
C GLY A 176 -2.50 3.34 -2.65
N ALA A 177 -3.69 2.91 -3.04
CA ALA A 177 -4.29 3.31 -4.30
C ALA A 177 -4.53 4.83 -4.38
N ASN A 178 -4.68 5.36 -5.60
CA ASN A 178 -5.09 6.75 -5.77
C ASN A 178 -6.47 6.97 -5.13
N GLY A 179 -6.59 8.03 -4.34
CA GLY A 179 -7.80 8.33 -3.57
C GLY A 179 -7.90 7.59 -2.21
N SER A 180 -6.90 6.83 -1.79
CA SER A 180 -6.86 6.20 -0.45
C SER A 180 -6.61 7.21 0.69
N GLY A 181 -6.43 8.50 0.39
CA GLY A 181 -6.26 9.54 1.42
C GLY A 181 -4.82 9.78 1.86
N LYS A 182 -3.79 9.31 1.11
CA LYS A 182 -2.36 9.53 1.43
C LYS A 182 -2.02 11.02 1.61
N SER A 183 -2.34 11.86 0.64
CA SER A 183 -2.07 13.30 0.74
C SER A 183 -2.93 13.98 1.81
N THR A 184 -4.11 13.43 2.13
CA THR A 184 -4.92 13.88 3.27
C THR A 184 -4.25 13.52 4.58
N PHE A 185 -3.67 12.32 4.67
CA PHE A 185 -2.86 11.90 5.82
C PHE A 185 -1.68 12.85 6.05
N ALA A 186 -0.89 13.16 5.01
CA ALA A 186 0.20 14.13 5.11
C ALA A 186 -0.27 15.47 5.69
N ARG A 187 -1.42 15.97 5.21
CA ARG A 187 -2.01 17.21 5.73
C ARG A 187 -2.44 17.13 7.18
N GLN A 188 -2.95 15.98 7.61
CA GLN A 188 -3.40 15.76 8.97
C GLN A 188 -2.27 15.55 9.98
N LEU A 189 -1.07 15.13 9.52
CA LEU A 189 0.10 15.00 10.40
C LEU A 189 0.52 16.33 11.05
N ASN A 190 0.23 17.45 10.39
CA ASN A 190 0.58 18.77 10.91
C ASN A 190 -0.13 19.08 12.23
N GLY A 191 0.64 19.45 13.24
CA GLY A 191 0.14 19.72 14.58
C GLY A 191 -0.31 18.50 15.36
N LYS A 192 -0.11 17.27 14.81
CA LYS A 192 -0.46 16.01 15.45
C LYS A 192 0.76 15.31 16.08
N LEU A 193 1.95 15.66 15.65
CA LEU A 193 3.22 15.15 16.17
C LEU A 193 3.96 16.29 16.86
N ASP A 194 4.68 16.01 17.94
CA ASP A 194 5.42 17.01 18.73
C ASP A 194 6.60 17.64 17.99
N ASN A 195 7.07 16.97 16.95
CA ASN A 195 8.22 17.43 16.18
C ASN A 195 7.78 18.28 14.99
N ASN A 196 8.70 19.07 14.48
CA ASN A 196 8.50 19.80 13.25
C ASN A 196 8.18 18.82 12.10
N ILE A 197 7.18 19.16 11.31
CA ILE A 197 6.80 18.39 10.14
C ILE A 197 7.04 19.23 8.90
N VAL A 198 7.85 18.68 8.00
CA VAL A 198 8.11 19.25 6.68
C VAL A 198 7.37 18.39 5.65
N ILE A 199 6.45 18.96 4.90
CA ILE A 199 5.75 18.27 3.84
C ILE A 199 6.19 18.81 2.49
N LEU A 200 6.74 17.92 1.67
CA LEU A 200 7.10 18.20 0.28
C LEU A 200 6.01 17.57 -0.61
N SER A 201 5.20 18.44 -1.21
CA SER A 201 4.07 18.04 -2.06
C SER A 201 4.57 17.58 -3.43
N ALA A 202 3.82 16.67 -4.08
CA ALA A 202 4.03 16.30 -5.47
C ALA A 202 3.89 17.48 -6.46
N GLN A 203 3.15 18.51 -6.07
CA GLN A 203 2.96 19.73 -6.87
C GLN A 203 3.90 20.83 -6.39
N HIS A 204 4.89 21.19 -7.19
CA HIS A 204 5.82 22.28 -6.95
C HIS A 204 6.12 23.02 -8.25
N PHE A 205 6.44 24.31 -8.12
CA PHE A 205 6.78 25.18 -9.26
C PHE A 205 8.28 25.37 -9.31
N LEU A 206 8.94 24.71 -10.26
CA LEU A 206 10.39 24.66 -10.39
C LEU A 206 10.94 25.78 -11.28
N TYR A 207 10.64 27.02 -10.97
CA TYR A 207 11.12 28.18 -11.72
C TYR A 207 11.76 29.19 -10.78
N TYR A 208 13.01 29.58 -11.09
CA TYR A 208 13.75 30.59 -10.35
C TYR A 208 13.77 31.92 -11.11
N ASN A 209 13.26 32.95 -10.46
CA ASN A 209 13.30 34.30 -11.00
C ASN A 209 14.48 35.07 -10.36
N LYS A 210 15.60 35.15 -11.09
CA LYS A 210 16.82 35.78 -10.62
C LYS A 210 16.55 37.25 -10.23
N ARG A 211 16.78 37.58 -8.97
CA ARG A 211 16.63 38.94 -8.45
C ARG A 211 17.93 39.69 -8.58
N ASN A 212 17.87 41.03 -8.86
CA ASN A 212 19.07 41.85 -9.00
C ASN A 212 19.80 42.12 -7.67
N THR A 213 19.13 41.89 -6.55
CA THR A 213 19.70 42.06 -5.20
C THR A 213 19.09 41.02 -4.27
N ILE A 214 19.94 40.34 -3.50
CA ILE A 214 19.51 39.48 -2.38
C ILE A 214 19.12 40.45 -1.27
N SER A 215 17.86 40.46 -0.91
CA SER A 215 17.35 41.26 0.22
C SER A 215 17.62 40.46 1.50
N ALA A 216 18.73 40.73 2.15
CA ALA A 216 19.04 40.13 3.46
C ALA A 216 18.17 40.82 4.53
N SER A 217 16.95 40.31 4.72
CA SER A 217 16.08 40.77 5.82
C SER A 217 16.33 40.01 7.12
N GLY A 218 17.13 38.94 7.08
CA GLY A 218 17.39 38.05 8.22
C GLY A 218 16.30 36.99 8.48
N ASP A 219 15.20 36.99 7.69
CA ASP A 219 14.04 36.14 7.90
C ASP A 219 13.86 35.08 6.80
N GLU A 220 14.84 34.93 5.89
CA GLU A 220 14.72 34.06 4.71
C GLU A 220 14.53 32.61 5.08
N ILE A 221 15.30 32.07 6.02
CA ILE A 221 15.14 30.69 6.52
C ILE A 221 13.76 30.52 7.16
N GLN A 222 13.30 31.52 7.92
CA GLN A 222 11.98 31.48 8.54
C GLN A 222 10.84 31.47 7.51
N LYS A 223 11.00 32.11 6.35
CA LYS A 223 10.05 32.01 5.25
C LYS A 223 9.98 30.59 4.69
N VAL A 224 11.13 29.92 4.51
CA VAL A 224 11.16 28.52 4.09
C VAL A 224 10.51 27.61 5.14
N HIS A 225 10.81 27.80 6.44
CA HIS A 225 10.16 27.04 7.50
C HIS A 225 8.65 27.30 7.55
N ASN A 226 8.22 28.53 7.36
CA ASN A 226 6.79 28.90 7.30
C ASN A 226 6.11 28.26 6.07
N PHE A 227 6.80 28.22 4.92
CA PHE A 227 6.30 27.49 3.76
C PHE A 227 6.18 25.99 4.06
N GLN A 228 7.23 25.37 4.57
CA GLN A 228 7.24 23.95 4.96
C GLN A 228 6.15 23.62 5.96
N ALA A 229 5.85 24.50 6.89
CA ALA A 229 4.77 24.35 7.86
C ALA A 229 3.37 24.56 7.25
N ASN A 230 3.22 25.47 6.27
CA ASN A 230 1.93 25.90 5.72
C ASN A 230 1.57 25.32 4.35
N ALA A 231 2.52 24.73 3.62
CA ALA A 231 2.31 24.08 2.30
C ALA A 231 1.23 22.97 2.28
N LYS A 232 0.65 22.69 3.42
CA LYS A 232 -0.32 21.64 3.73
C LYS A 232 -1.77 22.05 3.56
N LEU A 233 -2.05 23.34 3.52
CA LEU A 233 -3.40 23.87 3.65
C LEU A 233 -4.12 24.04 2.30
N GLY A 234 -3.79 23.25 1.30
CA GLY A 234 -4.25 23.16 -0.09
C GLY A 234 -5.60 23.79 -0.52
N ASN A 235 -6.34 24.39 0.41
CA ASN A 235 -7.61 25.06 0.18
C ASN A 235 -7.54 26.59 0.39
N ASN A 236 -6.36 27.17 0.67
CA ASN A 236 -6.23 28.61 0.82
C ASN A 236 -5.96 29.27 -0.54
N VAL A 237 -6.63 30.37 -0.82
CA VAL A 237 -6.46 31.20 -2.03
C VAL A 237 -5.00 31.64 -2.24
N ASN A 238 -4.21 31.70 -1.16
CA ASN A 238 -2.79 32.08 -1.19
C ASN A 238 -1.84 30.90 -1.51
N PHE A 239 -2.32 29.65 -1.59
CA PHE A 239 -1.45 28.47 -1.79
C PHE A 239 -0.73 28.49 -3.15
N GLN A 240 -1.42 28.93 -4.22
CA GLN A 240 -0.79 29.06 -5.54
C GLN A 240 0.33 30.12 -5.56
N GLN A 241 0.16 31.22 -4.83
CA GLN A 241 1.21 32.24 -4.70
C GLN A 241 2.41 31.74 -3.90
N LEU A 242 2.17 30.97 -2.83
CA LEU A 242 3.21 30.36 -2.03
C LEU A 242 4.04 29.35 -2.85
N ILE A 243 3.41 28.51 -3.66
CA ILE A 243 4.12 27.57 -4.55
C ILE A 243 4.93 28.32 -5.61
N MET A 244 4.44 29.43 -6.14
CA MET A 244 5.16 30.24 -7.15
C MET A 244 6.40 30.94 -6.60
N SER A 245 6.44 31.27 -5.31
CA SER A 245 7.58 31.94 -4.68
C SER A 245 8.60 30.97 -4.07
N ASP A 246 8.21 29.74 -3.82
CA ASP A 246 8.94 28.77 -3.01
C ASP A 246 10.40 28.55 -3.50
N MET A 247 10.60 28.29 -4.79
CA MET A 247 11.96 28.12 -5.35
C MET A 247 12.83 29.38 -5.17
N ASN A 248 12.25 30.57 -5.27
CA ASN A 248 12.98 31.83 -5.05
C ASN A 248 13.35 32.00 -3.58
N ASP A 249 12.39 31.80 -2.70
CA ASP A 249 12.58 31.93 -1.26
C ASP A 249 13.62 30.89 -0.74
N LEU A 250 13.61 29.71 -1.33
CA LEU A 250 14.58 28.64 -1.05
C LEU A 250 16.01 29.02 -1.45
N ILE A 251 16.21 29.55 -2.67
CA ILE A 251 17.51 29.98 -3.16
C ILE A 251 17.98 31.22 -2.38
N ASP A 252 17.11 32.18 -2.13
CA ASP A 252 17.41 33.37 -1.36
C ASP A 252 17.87 33.00 0.07
N ALA A 253 17.21 32.05 0.73
CA ALA A 253 17.59 31.54 2.06
C ALA A 253 18.97 30.87 2.08
N LEU A 254 19.27 30.02 1.08
CA LEU A 254 20.58 29.40 0.93
C LEU A 254 21.69 30.43 0.73
N MET A 255 21.45 31.42 -0.12
CA MET A 255 22.42 32.46 -0.43
C MET A 255 22.65 33.40 0.75
N ALA A 256 21.61 33.81 1.45
CA ALA A 256 21.71 34.66 2.64
C ALA A 256 22.53 33.96 3.75
N GLN A 257 22.18 32.71 4.07
CA GLN A 257 22.89 31.92 5.09
C GLN A 257 24.35 31.65 4.67
N HIS A 258 24.63 31.47 3.38
CA HIS A 258 26.01 31.33 2.90
C HIS A 258 26.82 32.59 3.11
N ALA A 259 26.24 33.76 2.86
CA ALA A 259 26.88 35.05 3.13
C ALA A 259 27.13 35.28 4.63
N ASP A 260 26.19 34.89 5.49
CA ASP A 260 26.35 34.98 6.94
C ASP A 260 27.50 34.08 7.45
N CYS A 261 27.57 32.84 6.96
CA CYS A 261 28.69 31.94 7.29
C CYS A 261 30.06 32.51 6.82
N ALA A 262 30.10 33.15 5.66
CA ALA A 262 31.32 33.80 5.17
C ALA A 262 31.71 35.00 6.05
N LEU A 263 30.77 35.78 6.54
CA LEU A 263 31.00 36.90 7.47
C LEU A 263 31.47 36.39 8.83
N GLU A 264 30.92 35.30 9.35
CA GLU A 264 31.34 34.67 10.61
C GLU A 264 32.77 34.11 10.51
N LEU A 265 33.09 33.47 9.38
CA LEU A 265 34.45 33.02 9.10
C LEU A 265 35.44 34.17 9.13
N TYR A 266 35.10 35.29 8.48
CA TYR A 266 35.94 36.48 8.44
C TYR A 266 36.13 37.10 9.85
N LYS A 267 35.06 37.18 10.64
CA LYS A 267 35.09 37.82 11.99
C LYS A 267 35.71 36.93 13.06
N ASN A 268 35.40 35.67 13.07
CA ASN A 268 35.65 34.76 14.20
C ASN A 268 36.57 33.59 13.88
N GLY A 269 36.95 33.40 12.60
CA GLY A 269 37.74 32.25 12.16
C GLY A 269 36.99 30.92 12.21
N ASN A 270 35.66 30.92 12.40
CA ASN A 270 34.87 29.70 12.49
C ASN A 270 34.55 29.15 11.09
N HIS A 271 35.01 27.93 10.81
CA HIS A 271 34.79 27.22 9.57
C HIS A 271 33.47 26.39 9.61
N ASN A 272 32.31 27.05 9.57
CA ASN A 272 31.05 26.34 9.42
C ASN A 272 30.68 26.18 7.93
N SER A 273 30.43 24.96 7.48
CA SER A 273 29.97 24.72 6.12
C SER A 273 28.53 25.20 5.98
N SER A 274 28.29 26.12 5.05
CA SER A 274 26.93 26.62 4.78
C SER A 274 26.01 25.56 4.18
N TYR A 275 24.70 25.78 4.32
CA TYR A 275 23.71 24.88 3.68
C TYR A 275 23.86 24.88 2.15
N LEU A 276 24.20 26.00 1.51
CA LEU A 276 24.49 26.07 0.09
C LEU A 276 25.66 25.15 -0.28
N THR A 277 26.76 25.23 0.47
CA THR A 277 27.93 24.35 0.23
C THR A 277 27.58 22.86 0.39
N LYS A 278 26.74 22.52 1.38
CA LYS A 278 26.24 21.15 1.56
C LYS A 278 25.33 20.74 0.41
N THR A 279 24.42 21.62 -0.05
CA THR A 279 23.54 21.39 -1.19
C THR A 279 24.31 21.07 -2.45
N ILE A 280 25.34 21.88 -2.76
CA ILE A 280 26.21 21.64 -3.93
C ILE A 280 26.95 20.30 -3.81
N LYS A 281 27.48 19.97 -2.65
CA LYS A 281 28.17 18.68 -2.44
C LYS A 281 27.25 17.47 -2.62
N VAL A 282 26.00 17.55 -2.16
CA VAL A 282 25.04 16.46 -2.34
C VAL A 282 24.59 16.39 -3.80
N TRP A 283 24.38 17.55 -4.46
CA TRP A 283 24.10 17.65 -5.88
C TRP A 283 25.16 16.96 -6.74
N ASP A 284 26.46 17.30 -6.54
CA ASP A 284 27.57 16.76 -7.31
C ASP A 284 27.70 15.23 -7.19
N LYS A 285 27.26 14.65 -6.08
CA LYS A 285 27.22 13.19 -5.91
C LYS A 285 26.11 12.52 -6.74
N ILE A 286 25.05 13.26 -7.06
CA ILE A 286 23.84 12.72 -7.73
C ILE A 286 23.88 13.02 -9.22
N ILE A 287 24.23 14.24 -9.59
CA ILE A 287 24.28 14.76 -10.97
C ILE A 287 25.76 14.95 -11.37
N GLU A 288 26.41 13.88 -11.79
CA GLU A 288 27.87 13.83 -11.99
C GLU A 288 28.38 14.69 -13.17
N HIS A 289 27.51 15.05 -14.13
CA HIS A 289 27.89 15.74 -15.35
C HIS A 289 27.59 17.25 -15.34
N ARG A 290 27.06 17.78 -14.25
CA ARG A 290 26.70 19.19 -14.09
C ARG A 290 27.03 19.67 -12.69
N HIS A 291 27.70 20.80 -12.60
CA HIS A 291 28.09 21.41 -11.34
C HIS A 291 27.31 22.69 -11.08
N LEU A 292 26.85 22.86 -9.85
CA LEU A 292 26.22 24.10 -9.40
C LEU A 292 27.27 25.02 -8.85
N GLU A 293 27.24 26.27 -9.29
CA GLU A 293 28.05 27.35 -8.77
C GLU A 293 27.19 28.55 -8.41
N ASN A 294 27.71 29.45 -7.61
CA ASN A 294 27.00 30.65 -7.21
C ASN A 294 27.84 31.92 -7.40
N ASP A 295 27.20 33.01 -7.71
CA ASP A 295 27.74 34.34 -7.65
C ASP A 295 26.89 35.24 -6.72
N ARG A 296 27.17 36.53 -6.66
CA ARG A 296 26.39 37.48 -5.85
C ARG A 296 24.93 37.63 -6.29
N THR A 297 24.58 37.12 -7.45
CA THR A 297 23.26 37.34 -8.09
C THR A 297 22.42 36.07 -8.13
N GLY A 298 22.96 34.89 -7.76
CA GLY A 298 22.21 33.62 -7.71
C GLY A 298 23.03 32.42 -8.14
N LEU A 299 22.32 31.36 -8.50
CA LEU A 299 22.87 30.09 -8.94
C LEU A 299 22.98 30.01 -10.46
N TYR A 300 24.02 29.31 -10.91
CA TYR A 300 24.24 28.95 -12.31
C TYR A 300 24.85 27.54 -12.40
N VAL A 301 24.89 27.01 -13.59
CA VAL A 301 25.34 25.63 -13.85
C VAL A 301 26.53 25.66 -14.80
N THR A 302 27.51 24.80 -14.51
CA THR A 302 28.68 24.56 -15.37
C THR A 302 28.78 23.06 -15.67
N GLY A 303 29.54 22.72 -16.76
CA GLY A 303 29.76 21.32 -17.14
C GLY A 303 30.99 21.21 -18.05
N PRO A 304 31.48 19.98 -18.34
CA PRO A 304 32.75 19.76 -19.05
C PRO A 304 32.85 20.43 -20.43
N ASP A 305 31.73 20.55 -21.13
CA ASP A 305 31.67 21.06 -22.51
C ASP A 305 30.81 22.32 -22.66
N ILE A 306 30.36 22.91 -21.54
CA ILE A 306 29.37 23.97 -21.55
C ILE A 306 29.87 25.14 -20.69
N SER A 307 30.01 26.32 -21.34
CA SER A 307 30.14 27.58 -20.60
C SER A 307 28.89 27.80 -19.73
N GLN A 308 29.05 28.50 -18.61
CA GLN A 308 28.02 28.89 -17.68
C GLN A 308 26.64 29.15 -18.32
N TYR A 309 25.58 28.51 -17.78
CA TYR A 309 24.20 28.72 -18.20
C TYR A 309 23.25 28.87 -17.03
N ASN A 310 22.06 29.41 -17.31
CA ASN A 310 21.10 29.75 -16.29
C ASN A 310 20.49 28.51 -15.63
N PHE A 311 20.28 28.54 -14.30
CA PHE A 311 19.64 27.49 -13.53
C PHE A 311 18.29 27.01 -14.13
N ASN A 312 17.50 27.91 -14.71
CA ASN A 312 16.22 27.55 -15.33
C ASN A 312 16.33 26.67 -16.58
N GLN A 313 17.51 26.55 -17.16
CA GLN A 313 17.79 25.67 -18.32
C GLN A 313 18.06 24.22 -17.93
N LEU A 314 18.13 23.92 -16.63
CA LEU A 314 18.09 22.55 -16.11
C LEU A 314 16.77 21.87 -16.51
N SER A 315 16.81 20.55 -16.69
CA SER A 315 15.61 19.75 -16.84
C SER A 315 14.74 19.79 -15.56
N ASP A 316 13.46 19.50 -15.68
CA ASP A 316 12.56 19.51 -14.51
C ASP A 316 12.98 18.46 -13.46
N GLY A 317 13.54 17.32 -13.88
CA GLY A 317 14.11 16.33 -12.98
C GLY A 317 15.33 16.87 -12.21
N GLU A 318 16.25 17.56 -12.87
CA GLU A 318 17.41 18.19 -12.22
C GLU A 318 16.96 19.29 -11.25
N LYS A 319 16.01 20.13 -11.62
CA LYS A 319 15.46 21.13 -10.71
C LYS A 319 14.76 20.50 -9.50
N ALA A 320 14.06 19.37 -9.69
CA ALA A 320 13.44 18.63 -8.60
C ALA A 320 14.50 18.06 -7.63
N VAL A 321 15.61 17.52 -8.13
CA VAL A 321 16.74 17.09 -7.29
C VAL A 321 17.24 18.23 -6.41
N PHE A 322 17.50 19.42 -7.02
CA PHE A 322 17.92 20.58 -6.25
C PHE A 322 16.89 20.98 -5.20
N TYR A 323 15.62 21.02 -5.58
CA TYR A 323 14.51 21.39 -4.71
C TYR A 323 14.45 20.50 -3.46
N TYR A 324 14.49 19.18 -3.64
CA TYR A 324 14.47 18.23 -2.53
C TYR A 324 15.71 18.37 -1.64
N ILE A 325 16.92 18.46 -2.22
CA ILE A 325 18.15 18.63 -1.45
C ILE A 325 18.07 19.89 -0.56
N ALA A 326 17.72 21.02 -1.16
CA ALA A 326 17.71 22.30 -0.48
C ALA A 326 16.68 22.36 0.64
N HIS A 327 15.44 21.93 0.39
CA HIS A 327 14.38 21.89 1.39
C HIS A 327 14.72 20.98 2.58
N ILE A 328 15.27 19.79 2.30
CA ILE A 328 15.58 18.82 3.34
C ILE A 328 16.77 19.26 4.19
N LEU A 329 17.79 19.87 3.58
CA LEU A 329 18.94 20.38 4.33
C LEU A 329 18.57 21.62 5.18
N LEU A 330 17.60 22.42 4.74
CA LEU A 330 17.08 23.56 5.51
C LEU A 330 16.02 23.17 6.55
N ALA A 331 15.50 21.94 6.51
CA ALA A 331 14.50 21.51 7.47
C ALA A 331 15.03 21.58 8.92
N PRO A 332 14.19 21.95 9.90
CA PRO A 332 14.57 21.93 11.32
C PRO A 332 15.12 20.56 11.76
N GLU A 333 15.98 20.55 12.78
CA GLU A 333 16.53 19.31 13.33
C GLU A 333 15.41 18.43 13.90
N ASN A 334 15.61 17.09 13.83
CA ASN A 334 14.69 16.07 14.33
C ASN A 334 13.28 16.16 13.72
N SER A 335 13.15 16.65 12.48
CA SER A 335 11.85 16.78 11.78
C SER A 335 11.35 15.43 11.25
N TYR A 336 10.03 15.33 11.10
CA TYR A 336 9.38 14.36 10.20
C TYR A 336 9.33 14.97 8.80
N ILE A 337 9.99 14.31 7.84
CA ILE A 337 10.03 14.74 6.43
C ILE A 337 9.06 13.88 5.66
N VAL A 338 7.93 14.45 5.29
CA VAL A 338 6.87 13.76 4.52
C VAL A 338 7.01 14.15 3.06
N VAL A 339 7.22 13.17 2.19
CA VAL A 339 7.37 13.37 0.75
C VAL A 339 6.23 12.70 0.01
N ASP A 340 5.43 13.50 -0.69
CA ASP A 340 4.32 13.00 -1.50
C ASP A 340 4.81 12.75 -2.94
N GLU A 341 4.71 11.50 -3.41
CA GLU A 341 5.17 11.02 -4.72
C GLU A 341 6.68 11.32 -4.95
N PRO A 342 7.59 10.73 -4.15
CA PRO A 342 9.03 11.00 -4.20
C PRO A 342 9.71 10.67 -5.54
N GLU A 343 9.06 9.88 -6.38
CA GLU A 343 9.51 9.50 -7.71
C GLU A 343 9.14 10.49 -8.82
N ASN A 344 8.27 11.47 -8.55
CA ASN A 344 7.80 12.41 -9.55
C ASN A 344 8.95 13.20 -10.17
N HIS A 345 8.93 13.31 -11.49
CA HIS A 345 9.95 13.98 -12.32
C HIS A 345 11.35 13.35 -12.26
N LEU A 346 11.56 12.23 -11.54
CA LEU A 346 12.86 11.61 -11.37
C LEU A 346 12.95 10.28 -12.11
N HIS A 347 14.09 10.07 -12.80
CA HIS A 347 14.43 8.73 -13.27
C HIS A 347 14.77 7.84 -12.05
N ILE A 348 14.36 6.58 -12.08
CA ILE A 348 14.46 5.67 -10.91
C ILE A 348 15.89 5.56 -10.34
N ALA A 349 16.91 5.57 -11.21
CA ALA A 349 18.32 5.51 -10.79
C ALA A 349 18.75 6.77 -10.01
N ILE A 350 18.28 7.94 -10.42
CA ILE A 350 18.55 9.22 -9.74
C ILE A 350 17.73 9.30 -8.45
N CYS A 351 16.47 8.85 -8.50
CA CYS A 351 15.57 8.83 -7.37
C CYS A 351 16.19 8.08 -6.18
N ASN A 352 16.68 6.85 -6.40
CA ASN A 352 17.29 6.06 -5.33
C ASN A 352 18.55 6.71 -4.76
N LYS A 353 19.47 7.17 -5.62
CA LYS A 353 20.69 7.89 -5.18
C LYS A 353 20.36 9.13 -4.33
N LEU A 354 19.31 9.88 -4.74
CA LEU A 354 18.89 11.10 -4.04
C LEU A 354 18.42 10.79 -2.62
N TRP A 355 17.47 9.88 -2.48
CA TRP A 355 16.87 9.59 -1.18
C TRP A 355 17.85 8.91 -0.23
N ASP A 356 18.71 8.00 -0.72
CA ASP A 356 19.77 7.39 0.09
C ASP A 356 20.78 8.43 0.60
N ALA A 357 21.12 9.40 -0.24
CA ALA A 357 22.02 10.48 0.16
C ALA A 357 21.37 11.40 1.20
N LEU A 358 20.09 11.75 1.05
CA LEU A 358 19.38 12.65 1.95
C LEU A 358 19.08 12.01 3.31
N GLU A 359 18.68 10.74 3.34
CA GLU A 359 18.49 9.99 4.58
C GLU A 359 19.80 9.90 5.38
N LYS A 360 20.92 9.74 4.68
CA LYS A 360 22.25 9.72 5.32
C LYS A 360 22.68 11.09 5.85
N GLU A 361 22.46 12.16 5.09
CA GLU A 361 22.84 13.54 5.49
C GLU A 361 21.93 14.06 6.63
N ARG A 362 20.70 13.56 6.73
CA ARG A 362 19.71 13.96 7.74
C ARG A 362 19.21 12.74 8.54
N SER A 363 20.17 11.99 9.07
CA SER A 363 19.91 10.85 9.97
C SER A 363 19.22 11.24 11.29
N ASP A 364 19.19 12.53 11.61
CA ASP A 364 18.42 13.12 12.70
C ASP A 364 16.91 13.16 12.39
N CYS A 365 16.51 13.13 11.11
CA CYS A 365 15.13 13.24 10.65
C CYS A 365 14.53 11.87 10.35
N LYS A 366 13.21 11.78 10.44
CA LYS A 366 12.44 10.59 10.04
C LYS A 366 11.72 10.84 8.74
N PHE A 367 11.97 9.99 7.74
CA PHE A 367 11.35 10.12 6.43
C PHE A 367 10.06 9.31 6.33
N ILE A 368 9.02 9.90 5.75
CA ILE A 368 7.73 9.28 5.47
C ILE A 368 7.43 9.52 3.99
N TYR A 369 7.57 8.48 3.18
CA TYR A 369 7.28 8.54 1.76
C TYR A 369 5.84 8.11 1.49
N LEU A 370 5.09 8.89 0.74
CA LEU A 370 3.73 8.59 0.32
C LEU A 370 3.77 8.30 -1.19
N THR A 371 3.58 7.06 -1.58
CA THR A 371 3.71 6.69 -2.99
C THR A 371 2.63 5.69 -3.42
N HIS A 372 2.36 5.67 -4.71
CA HIS A 372 1.65 4.58 -5.37
C HIS A 372 2.59 3.71 -6.20
N ASN A 373 3.87 4.06 -6.28
CA ASN A 373 4.89 3.36 -7.05
C ASN A 373 5.57 2.28 -6.20
N LEU A 374 5.23 1.04 -6.51
CA LEU A 374 5.71 -0.12 -5.80
C LEU A 374 7.23 -0.34 -5.98
N ASN A 375 7.75 0.01 -7.16
CA ASN A 375 9.20 -0.09 -7.41
C ASN A 375 10.00 0.87 -6.52
N PHE A 376 9.46 2.05 -6.21
CA PHE A 376 10.09 2.96 -5.27
C PHE A 376 10.10 2.33 -3.87
N ALA A 377 8.99 1.79 -3.42
CA ALA A 377 8.86 1.20 -2.09
C ALA A 377 9.85 0.05 -1.87
N THR A 378 10.05 -0.82 -2.87
CA THR A 378 10.96 -1.97 -2.79
C THR A 378 12.44 -1.63 -2.86
N THR A 379 12.80 -0.44 -3.32
CA THR A 379 14.20 0.00 -3.40
C THR A 379 14.70 0.67 -2.13
N ARG A 380 13.83 0.95 -1.17
CA ARG A 380 14.21 1.55 0.11
C ARG A 380 14.71 0.49 1.09
N SER A 381 15.95 0.61 1.53
CA SER A 381 16.51 -0.22 2.60
C SER A 381 16.14 0.36 3.96
N ASN A 382 15.93 -0.48 4.97
CA ASN A 382 15.56 -0.07 6.35
C ASN A 382 14.28 0.78 6.43
N CYS A 383 13.27 0.46 5.67
CA CYS A 383 11.98 1.11 5.77
C CYS A 383 10.89 0.13 6.18
N THR A 384 9.93 0.62 6.93
CA THR A 384 8.68 -0.11 7.20
C THR A 384 7.63 0.28 6.17
N ILE A 385 7.03 -0.72 5.55
CA ILE A 385 5.98 -0.50 4.58
C ILE A 385 4.64 -0.46 5.30
N LEU A 386 3.95 0.65 5.16
CA LEU A 386 2.63 0.89 5.72
C LEU A 386 1.60 0.90 4.60
N TRP A 387 0.71 -0.08 4.57
CA TRP A 387 -0.35 -0.14 3.57
C TRP A 387 -1.58 0.62 4.03
N ASN A 388 -1.92 1.69 3.31
CA ASN A 388 -3.14 2.44 3.50
C ASN A 388 -4.27 1.85 2.63
N LYS A 389 -5.12 1.01 3.23
CA LYS A 389 -6.20 0.30 2.56
C LYS A 389 -7.34 1.24 2.18
N LYS A 390 -7.76 2.07 3.12
CA LYS A 390 -8.95 2.91 2.98
C LYS A 390 -8.86 4.14 3.87
N PHE A 391 -9.41 5.23 3.37
CA PHE A 391 -9.69 6.42 4.16
C PHE A 391 -11.21 6.59 4.35
N MET A 392 -11.63 6.75 5.57
CA MET A 392 -13.01 7.05 5.96
C MET A 392 -13.03 8.45 6.56
N PRO A 393 -13.49 9.47 5.82
CA PRO A 393 -13.56 10.81 6.36
C PRO A 393 -14.36 10.89 7.66
N PRO A 394 -14.04 11.80 8.57
CA PRO A 394 -13.03 12.85 8.40
C PRO A 394 -11.60 12.50 8.83
N TYR A 395 -11.39 11.49 9.70
CA TYR A 395 -10.10 11.27 10.37
C TYR A 395 -9.69 9.80 10.50
N ASN A 396 -10.35 8.86 9.84
CA ASN A 396 -10.09 7.44 10.05
C ASN A 396 -9.40 6.83 8.83
N TRP A 397 -8.18 6.28 9.04
CA TRP A 397 -7.41 5.50 8.06
C TRP A 397 -7.29 4.06 8.53
N ASP A 398 -7.51 3.15 7.64
CA ASP A 398 -7.25 1.73 7.84
C ASP A 398 -5.83 1.43 7.34
N PHE A 399 -4.88 1.40 8.28
CA PHE A 399 -3.48 1.10 8.02
C PHE A 399 -3.13 -0.31 8.41
N GLU A 400 -2.19 -0.89 7.68
CA GLU A 400 -1.56 -2.15 8.03
C GLU A 400 -0.06 -2.09 7.78
N ILE A 401 0.72 -2.53 8.77
CA ILE A 401 2.15 -2.77 8.59
C ILE A 401 2.28 -4.09 7.85
N LEU A 402 2.89 -4.05 6.66
CA LEU A 402 3.16 -5.27 5.92
C LEU A 402 4.29 -6.05 6.62
N PRO A 403 4.04 -7.30 7.01
CA PRO A 403 5.06 -8.12 7.65
C PRO A 403 6.17 -8.45 6.64
N GLU A 404 7.40 -8.54 7.12
CA GLU A 404 8.47 -9.21 6.41
C GLU A 404 8.08 -10.70 6.28
N ASN A 405 7.55 -11.09 5.13
CA ASN A 405 7.17 -12.48 4.89
C ASN A 405 8.27 -13.16 4.07
N GLU A 406 9.01 -14.06 4.70
CA GLU A 406 10.08 -14.84 4.05
C GLU A 406 9.55 -15.70 2.89
N ILE A 407 8.28 -16.09 2.93
CA ILE A 407 7.65 -16.96 1.93
C ILE A 407 7.26 -16.18 0.67
N ILE A 408 6.68 -14.98 0.85
CA ILE A 408 6.24 -14.13 -0.27
C ILE A 408 7.24 -12.99 -0.45
N PRO A 409 7.95 -12.91 -1.58
CA PRO A 409 8.86 -11.80 -1.86
C PRO A 409 8.15 -10.45 -1.76
N GLU A 410 8.84 -9.45 -1.19
CA GLU A 410 8.31 -8.10 -0.96
C GLU A 410 7.73 -7.46 -2.25
N VAL A 411 8.39 -7.64 -3.38
CA VAL A 411 7.91 -7.18 -4.70
C VAL A 411 6.54 -7.76 -5.03
N LEU A 412 6.32 -9.03 -4.70
CA LEU A 412 5.05 -9.72 -4.96
C LEU A 412 3.96 -9.23 -4.01
N VAL A 413 4.27 -9.00 -2.73
CA VAL A 413 3.34 -8.39 -1.77
C VAL A 413 2.84 -7.05 -2.28
N MET A 414 3.72 -6.26 -2.89
CA MET A 414 3.38 -4.95 -3.46
C MET A 414 2.44 -5.03 -4.66
N GLU A 415 2.64 -5.98 -5.57
CA GLU A 415 1.69 -6.23 -6.67
C GLU A 415 0.32 -6.67 -6.15
N LEU A 416 0.30 -7.49 -5.10
CA LEU A 416 -0.91 -8.00 -4.47
C LEU A 416 -1.73 -6.89 -3.80
N VAL A 417 -1.06 -6.00 -3.08
CA VAL A 417 -1.69 -4.85 -2.40
C VAL A 417 -2.35 -3.89 -3.40
N GLY A 418 -1.78 -3.73 -4.58
CA GLY A 418 -2.34 -2.88 -5.65
C GLY A 418 -3.54 -3.50 -6.37
N SER A 419 -3.78 -4.80 -6.23
CA SER A 419 -4.83 -5.50 -6.95
C SER A 419 -6.21 -5.33 -6.29
N ARG A 420 -7.20 -4.93 -7.10
CA ARG A 420 -8.63 -4.94 -6.70
C ARG A 420 -9.35 -6.24 -7.09
N LYS A 421 -8.69 -7.11 -7.86
CA LYS A 421 -9.19 -8.41 -8.32
C LYS A 421 -8.63 -9.51 -7.44
N ASN A 422 -9.31 -10.64 -7.41
CA ASN A 422 -8.75 -11.87 -6.87
C ASN A 422 -7.47 -12.24 -7.63
N ILE A 423 -6.57 -12.96 -6.96
CA ILE A 423 -5.26 -13.31 -7.49
C ILE A 423 -5.28 -14.73 -8.05
N CYS A 424 -4.60 -14.94 -9.19
CA CYS A 424 -4.36 -16.25 -9.75
C CYS A 424 -2.84 -16.46 -9.89
N PHE A 425 -2.25 -17.30 -9.05
CA PHE A 425 -0.86 -17.70 -9.17
C PHE A 425 -0.70 -18.82 -10.19
N CYS A 426 0.35 -18.76 -11.04
CA CYS A 426 0.66 -19.78 -12.04
C CYS A 426 2.16 -20.10 -12.09
N GLU A 427 2.52 -21.22 -12.71
CA GLU A 427 3.88 -21.78 -12.71
C GLU A 427 4.88 -20.99 -13.55
N GLY A 428 4.43 -20.15 -14.44
CA GLY A 428 5.30 -19.37 -15.32
C GLY A 428 6.41 -18.62 -14.58
N ASN A 429 7.54 -18.43 -15.22
CA ASN A 429 8.69 -17.74 -14.62
C ASN A 429 8.51 -16.22 -14.62
N ASP A 430 7.83 -15.67 -15.61
CA ASP A 430 7.62 -14.26 -15.80
C ASP A 430 6.39 -13.95 -16.69
N LYS A 431 6.13 -12.67 -16.93
CA LYS A 431 5.01 -12.20 -17.78
C LYS A 431 5.16 -12.55 -19.28
N SER A 432 6.28 -13.11 -19.69
CA SER A 432 6.46 -13.61 -21.06
C SER A 432 6.06 -15.07 -21.24
N SER A 433 5.87 -15.82 -20.14
CA SER A 433 5.50 -17.23 -20.14
C SER A 433 4.13 -17.48 -20.74
N LEU A 434 3.93 -18.70 -21.26
CA LEU A 434 2.68 -19.12 -21.87
C LEU A 434 1.52 -19.10 -20.88
N ASP A 435 1.76 -19.66 -19.67
CA ASP A 435 0.81 -19.69 -18.56
C ASP A 435 0.22 -18.33 -18.28
N TYR A 436 1.10 -17.35 -18.04
CA TYR A 436 0.68 -15.97 -17.78
C TYR A 436 -0.18 -15.41 -18.89
N LYS A 437 0.25 -15.56 -20.16
CA LYS A 437 -0.47 -15.00 -21.33
C LYS A 437 -1.82 -15.65 -21.52
N LEU A 438 -1.88 -17.00 -21.44
CA LEU A 438 -3.12 -17.74 -21.63
C LEU A 438 -4.11 -17.45 -20.50
N TYR A 439 -3.67 -17.46 -19.25
CA TYR A 439 -4.56 -17.21 -18.11
C TYR A 439 -5.03 -15.75 -18.04
N CYS A 440 -4.24 -14.78 -18.48
CA CYS A 440 -4.71 -13.40 -18.65
C CYS A 440 -5.86 -13.27 -19.66
N ILE A 441 -5.88 -14.13 -20.69
CA ILE A 441 -6.97 -14.17 -21.69
C ILE A 441 -8.21 -14.87 -21.11
N LEU A 442 -8.02 -16.04 -20.48
CA LEU A 442 -9.11 -16.88 -20.01
C LEU A 442 -9.76 -16.36 -18.72
N PHE A 443 -9.01 -15.70 -17.85
CA PHE A 443 -9.46 -15.24 -16.52
C PHE A 443 -9.29 -13.73 -16.33
N PRO A 444 -9.89 -12.87 -17.15
CA PRO A 444 -9.72 -11.41 -17.07
C PRO A 444 -10.20 -10.79 -15.75
N GLN A 445 -11.02 -11.52 -14.98
CA GLN A 445 -11.50 -11.13 -13.65
C GLN A 445 -10.45 -11.31 -12.55
N TYR A 446 -9.33 -12.02 -12.83
CA TYR A 446 -8.21 -12.23 -11.90
C TYR A 446 -6.99 -11.37 -12.27
N THR A 447 -6.17 -11.06 -11.28
CA THR A 447 -4.79 -10.63 -11.52
C THR A 447 -3.91 -11.87 -11.55
N VAL A 448 -3.39 -12.21 -12.73
CA VAL A 448 -2.53 -13.39 -12.91
C VAL A 448 -1.10 -13.04 -12.55
N ILE A 449 -0.44 -13.88 -11.74
CA ILE A 449 0.94 -13.66 -11.27
C ILE A 449 1.75 -14.95 -11.45
N PRO A 450 2.79 -14.93 -12.29
CA PRO A 450 3.70 -16.05 -12.47
C PRO A 450 4.71 -16.10 -11.31
N VAL A 451 4.94 -17.31 -10.74
CA VAL A 451 5.74 -17.47 -9.51
C VAL A 451 6.83 -18.56 -9.60
N ALA A 452 7.16 -19.01 -10.78
CA ALA A 452 8.26 -19.95 -11.08
C ALA A 452 8.15 -21.31 -10.38
N GLY A 453 7.12 -22.10 -10.76
CA GLY A 453 6.97 -23.51 -10.45
C GLY A 453 5.90 -23.82 -9.39
N HIS A 454 5.42 -25.07 -9.42
CA HIS A 454 4.25 -25.54 -8.66
C HIS A 454 4.36 -25.35 -7.14
N ARG A 455 5.56 -25.51 -6.55
CA ARG A 455 5.76 -25.32 -5.10
C ARG A 455 5.48 -23.88 -4.67
N ASN A 456 6.01 -22.93 -5.43
CA ASN A 456 5.76 -21.52 -5.16
C ASN A 456 4.28 -21.17 -5.29
N VAL A 457 3.58 -21.77 -6.28
CA VAL A 457 2.12 -21.57 -6.42
C VAL A 457 1.41 -22.04 -5.15
N ILE A 458 1.74 -23.24 -4.64
CA ILE A 458 1.13 -23.81 -3.43
C ILE A 458 1.44 -22.93 -2.21
N ASP A 459 2.71 -22.57 -2.01
CA ASP A 459 3.16 -21.82 -0.86
C ASP A 459 2.55 -20.40 -0.85
N TYR A 460 2.48 -19.75 -2.02
CA TYR A 460 1.94 -18.39 -2.13
C TYR A 460 0.42 -18.35 -1.96
N VAL A 461 -0.32 -19.31 -2.52
CA VAL A 461 -1.77 -19.40 -2.28
C VAL A 461 -2.06 -19.59 -0.80
N ASN A 462 -1.34 -20.51 -0.14
CA ASN A 462 -1.54 -20.78 1.28
C ASN A 462 -1.15 -19.58 2.16
N ALA A 463 -0.01 -18.97 1.90
CA ALA A 463 0.44 -17.76 2.62
C ALA A 463 -0.52 -16.60 2.42
N TYR A 464 -0.97 -16.37 1.18
CA TYR A 464 -1.91 -15.29 0.87
C TYR A 464 -3.27 -15.50 1.54
N ASN A 465 -3.86 -16.68 1.40
CA ASN A 465 -5.18 -16.98 1.98
C ASN A 465 -5.13 -17.13 3.52
N GLY A 466 -3.98 -17.47 4.09
CA GLY A 466 -3.72 -17.50 5.53
C GLY A 466 -3.59 -16.12 6.16
N THR A 467 -3.33 -15.09 5.37
CA THR A 467 -3.18 -13.71 5.85
C THR A 467 -4.55 -13.04 5.88
N SER A 468 -5.04 -12.73 7.09
CA SER A 468 -6.40 -12.14 7.30
C SER A 468 -6.55 -10.73 6.71
N SER A 469 -5.46 -10.08 6.40
CA SER A 469 -5.38 -8.69 5.94
C SER A 469 -5.78 -8.48 4.48
N PHE A 470 -5.70 -9.51 3.63
CA PHE A 470 -6.07 -9.38 2.23
C PHE A 470 -7.59 -9.51 2.04
N ILE A 471 -8.20 -8.49 1.42
CA ILE A 471 -9.64 -8.46 1.11
C ILE A 471 -9.96 -9.43 -0.03
N THR A 472 -9.03 -9.57 -0.97
CA THR A 472 -9.13 -10.48 -2.13
C THR A 472 -8.67 -11.89 -1.73
N LYS A 473 -9.04 -12.88 -2.55
CA LYS A 473 -8.62 -14.27 -2.35
C LYS A 473 -7.67 -14.69 -3.47
N ALA A 474 -6.80 -15.63 -3.14
CA ALA A 474 -5.90 -16.23 -4.12
C ALA A 474 -6.35 -17.63 -4.51
N VAL A 475 -6.15 -17.93 -5.77
CA VAL A 475 -6.24 -19.29 -6.34
C VAL A 475 -4.92 -19.62 -7.00
N GLY A 476 -4.62 -20.90 -7.15
CA GLY A 476 -3.44 -21.37 -7.86
C GLY A 476 -3.82 -22.29 -9.01
N ILE A 477 -3.09 -22.21 -10.12
CA ILE A 477 -3.19 -23.14 -11.24
C ILE A 477 -1.82 -23.75 -11.45
N ILE A 478 -1.79 -25.08 -11.44
CA ILE A 478 -0.58 -25.91 -11.65
C ILE A 478 -0.80 -26.92 -12.77
N ASP A 479 0.29 -27.28 -13.41
CA ASP A 479 0.28 -28.30 -14.46
C ASP A 479 -0.10 -29.70 -13.92
N GLY A 480 -0.46 -30.61 -14.81
CA GLY A 480 -0.89 -31.94 -14.43
C GLY A 480 0.25 -32.79 -13.83
N ASP A 481 1.45 -32.68 -14.37
CA ASP A 481 2.72 -33.25 -13.91
C ASP A 481 2.63 -34.63 -13.21
N HIS A 482 1.65 -35.48 -13.64
CA HIS A 482 1.37 -36.79 -13.08
C HIS A 482 1.12 -36.80 -11.55
N HIS A 483 0.54 -35.74 -11.00
CA HIS A 483 0.18 -35.66 -9.59
C HIS A 483 -0.83 -36.73 -9.18
N LEU A 484 -0.72 -37.24 -7.94
CA LEU A 484 -1.63 -38.25 -7.43
C LEU A 484 -3.03 -37.67 -7.15
N PRO A 485 -4.12 -38.46 -7.39
CA PRO A 485 -5.49 -38.01 -7.16
C PRO A 485 -5.75 -37.47 -5.73
N GLU A 486 -5.11 -38.05 -4.74
CA GLU A 486 -5.19 -37.63 -3.33
C GLU A 486 -4.58 -36.24 -3.12
N GLN A 487 -3.44 -35.97 -3.78
CA GLN A 487 -2.80 -34.66 -3.75
C GLN A 487 -3.69 -33.61 -4.41
N ILE A 488 -4.21 -33.91 -5.60
CA ILE A 488 -5.11 -33.02 -6.36
C ILE A 488 -6.34 -32.68 -5.52
N SER A 489 -6.95 -33.66 -4.85
CA SER A 489 -8.10 -33.45 -3.99
C SER A 489 -7.79 -32.49 -2.82
N LYS A 490 -6.65 -32.71 -2.15
CA LYS A 490 -6.19 -31.87 -1.04
C LYS A 490 -5.88 -30.43 -1.49
N TRP A 491 -5.23 -30.25 -2.63
CA TRP A 491 -4.95 -28.92 -3.17
C TRP A 491 -6.22 -28.16 -3.59
N ARG A 492 -7.21 -28.89 -4.12
CA ARG A 492 -8.51 -28.29 -4.47
C ARG A 492 -9.21 -27.68 -3.25
N GLU A 493 -9.12 -28.32 -2.08
CA GLU A 493 -9.63 -27.73 -0.82
C GLU A 493 -8.91 -26.44 -0.45
N GLN A 494 -7.64 -26.30 -0.83
CA GLN A 494 -6.80 -25.12 -0.63
C GLN A 494 -6.96 -24.07 -1.75
N LYS A 495 -7.91 -24.23 -2.70
CA LYS A 495 -8.08 -23.38 -3.88
C LYS A 495 -6.90 -23.43 -4.88
N ILE A 496 -6.24 -24.56 -4.96
CA ILE A 496 -5.18 -24.84 -5.94
C ILE A 496 -5.74 -25.89 -6.91
N TYR A 497 -5.75 -25.57 -8.19
CA TYR A 497 -6.34 -26.35 -9.24
C TYR A 497 -5.28 -26.90 -10.16
N THR A 498 -5.44 -28.17 -10.54
CA THR A 498 -4.54 -28.87 -11.46
C THR A 498 -5.22 -28.99 -12.81
N ILE A 499 -4.58 -28.58 -13.90
CA ILE A 499 -5.11 -28.79 -15.23
C ILE A 499 -5.08 -30.30 -15.58
N PRO A 500 -6.08 -30.82 -16.32
CA PRO A 500 -6.19 -32.25 -16.65
C PRO A 500 -5.26 -32.68 -17.80
N ILE A 501 -4.09 -32.07 -17.88
CA ILE A 501 -3.06 -32.27 -18.89
C ILE A 501 -1.67 -31.99 -18.31
N ASN A 502 -0.63 -32.70 -18.73
CA ASN A 502 0.68 -32.60 -18.09
C ASN A 502 1.43 -31.30 -18.32
N GLU A 503 1.24 -30.69 -19.46
CA GLU A 503 1.88 -29.41 -19.85
C GLU A 503 0.82 -28.47 -20.41
N ILE A 504 0.85 -27.21 -20.01
CA ILE A 504 -0.08 -26.21 -20.54
C ILE A 504 0.05 -26.03 -22.07
N GLU A 505 1.25 -26.19 -22.62
CA GLU A 505 1.52 -26.13 -24.05
C GLU A 505 0.70 -27.16 -24.83
N ASN A 506 0.40 -28.31 -24.25
CA ASN A 506 -0.38 -29.35 -24.90
C ASN A 506 -1.84 -28.94 -25.13
N ILE A 507 -2.40 -28.02 -24.32
CA ILE A 507 -3.72 -27.44 -24.57
C ILE A 507 -3.78 -26.83 -25.97
N LEU A 508 -2.73 -26.14 -26.39
CA LEU A 508 -2.67 -25.51 -27.73
C LEU A 508 -2.56 -26.52 -28.86
N CYS A 509 -2.33 -27.81 -28.55
CA CYS A 509 -2.26 -28.91 -29.50
C CYS A 509 -3.53 -29.79 -29.49
N ASP A 510 -4.62 -29.37 -28.83
CA ASP A 510 -5.93 -30.00 -28.94
C ASP A 510 -6.46 -29.96 -30.36
N ASP A 511 -7.12 -31.05 -30.80
CA ASP A 511 -7.62 -31.19 -32.20
C ASP A 511 -8.52 -30.04 -32.65
N TYR A 512 -9.41 -29.59 -31.78
CA TYR A 512 -10.28 -28.47 -32.11
C TYR A 512 -9.50 -27.15 -32.26
N ILE A 513 -8.51 -26.94 -31.41
CA ILE A 513 -7.65 -25.75 -31.44
C ILE A 513 -6.73 -25.80 -32.66
N LEU A 514 -6.14 -26.99 -32.97
CA LEU A 514 -5.33 -27.20 -34.16
C LEU A 514 -6.14 -26.93 -35.42
N GLN A 515 -7.38 -27.45 -35.51
CA GLN A 515 -8.25 -27.22 -36.66
C GLN A 515 -8.56 -25.72 -36.84
N LYS A 516 -8.93 -25.02 -35.81
CA LYS A 516 -9.16 -23.57 -35.87
C LYS A 516 -7.89 -22.79 -36.31
N ALA A 517 -6.72 -23.21 -35.86
CA ALA A 517 -5.45 -22.63 -36.29
C ALA A 517 -5.17 -22.89 -37.77
N ILE A 518 -5.44 -24.11 -38.25
CA ILE A 518 -5.28 -24.51 -39.66
C ILE A 518 -6.21 -23.70 -40.53
N ASP A 519 -7.49 -23.63 -40.22
CA ASP A 519 -8.52 -22.88 -40.94
C ASP A 519 -8.16 -21.39 -41.06
N THR A 520 -7.43 -20.86 -40.05
CA THR A 520 -7.10 -19.44 -40.01
C THR A 520 -5.73 -19.11 -40.67
N PHE A 521 -4.74 -19.97 -40.52
CA PHE A 521 -3.33 -19.64 -40.86
C PHE A 521 -2.70 -20.54 -41.91
N CYS A 522 -3.29 -21.69 -42.23
CA CYS A 522 -2.68 -22.69 -43.08
C CYS A 522 -3.52 -22.92 -44.36
N SER A 523 -2.88 -23.01 -45.49
CA SER A 523 -3.54 -23.35 -46.78
C SER A 523 -3.40 -24.86 -47.13
N ASN A 524 -2.75 -25.65 -46.26
CA ASN A 524 -2.59 -27.09 -46.48
C ASN A 524 -3.73 -27.86 -45.79
N GLU A 525 -4.61 -28.46 -46.59
CA GLU A 525 -5.78 -29.24 -46.09
C GLU A 525 -5.35 -30.46 -45.25
N ASN A 526 -4.13 -31.02 -45.45
CA ASN A 526 -3.62 -32.16 -44.74
C ASN A 526 -2.72 -31.79 -43.53
N ALA A 527 -2.73 -30.55 -43.07
CA ALA A 527 -1.86 -30.06 -42.00
C ALA A 527 -2.11 -30.76 -40.68
N LEU A 528 -3.37 -31.10 -40.34
CA LEU A 528 -3.73 -31.82 -39.11
C LEU A 528 -3.19 -33.24 -39.14
N GLU A 529 -3.38 -33.95 -40.24
CA GLU A 529 -2.85 -35.33 -40.43
C GLU A 529 -1.31 -35.31 -40.34
N SER A 530 -0.69 -34.36 -41.00
CA SER A 530 0.78 -34.17 -40.93
C SER A 530 1.28 -33.90 -39.52
N PHE A 531 0.53 -33.12 -38.74
CA PHE A 531 0.87 -32.88 -37.33
C PHE A 531 0.73 -34.16 -36.49
N HIS A 532 -0.35 -34.92 -36.65
CA HIS A 532 -0.54 -36.19 -35.97
C HIS A 532 0.55 -37.19 -36.32
N ASP A 533 0.97 -37.29 -37.58
CA ASP A 533 2.09 -38.17 -37.99
C ASP A 533 3.39 -37.80 -37.27
N GLU A 534 3.69 -36.50 -37.18
CA GLU A 534 4.88 -36.00 -36.46
C GLU A 534 4.75 -36.20 -34.94
N PHE A 535 3.53 -36.10 -34.36
CA PHE A 535 3.26 -36.43 -32.95
C PHE A 535 3.52 -37.92 -32.67
N TRP A 536 2.93 -38.82 -33.44
CA TRP A 536 3.10 -40.29 -33.26
C TRP A 536 4.55 -40.72 -33.45
N LYS A 537 5.23 -40.15 -34.42
CA LYS A 537 6.67 -40.39 -34.62
C LYS A 537 7.50 -39.92 -33.44
N LEU A 538 7.17 -38.73 -32.88
CA LEU A 538 7.85 -38.22 -31.70
C LEU A 538 7.59 -39.10 -30.50
N LEU A 539 6.35 -39.56 -30.26
CA LEU A 539 5.98 -40.41 -29.13
C LEU A 539 6.65 -41.78 -29.25
N SER A 540 6.58 -42.42 -30.41
CA SER A 540 7.21 -43.74 -30.65
C SER A 540 8.72 -43.72 -30.40
N ASN A 541 9.39 -42.62 -30.74
CA ASN A 541 10.83 -42.49 -30.50
C ASN A 541 11.21 -42.18 -29.05
N ASN A 542 10.22 -41.83 -28.19
CA ASN A 542 10.47 -41.38 -26.82
C ASN A 542 9.70 -42.19 -25.75
N VAL A 543 9.16 -43.35 -26.07
CA VAL A 543 8.36 -44.18 -25.14
C VAL A 543 9.09 -44.42 -23.81
N SER A 544 10.32 -44.89 -23.90
CA SER A 544 11.15 -45.16 -22.70
C SER A 544 11.41 -43.88 -21.86
N GLN A 545 11.62 -42.78 -22.52
CA GLN A 545 11.84 -41.49 -21.83
C GLN A 545 10.57 -41.03 -21.10
N GLN A 546 9.42 -41.12 -21.75
CA GLN A 546 8.12 -40.75 -21.15
C GLN A 546 7.78 -41.69 -19.98
N ALA A 547 7.97 -42.98 -20.13
CA ALA A 547 7.75 -43.97 -19.07
C ALA A 547 8.69 -43.73 -17.87
N THR A 548 9.95 -43.40 -18.12
CA THR A 548 10.91 -43.08 -17.06
C THR A 548 10.51 -41.79 -16.32
N ALA A 549 10.10 -40.75 -17.05
CA ALA A 549 9.64 -39.50 -16.47
C ALA A 549 8.42 -39.69 -15.57
N TYR A 550 7.41 -40.43 -16.07
CA TYR A 550 6.22 -40.77 -15.27
C TYR A 550 6.59 -41.57 -14.01
N THR A 551 7.42 -42.62 -14.15
CA THR A 551 7.83 -43.43 -13.03
C THR A 551 8.57 -42.65 -11.96
N ASN A 552 9.49 -41.74 -12.37
CA ASN A 552 10.22 -40.88 -11.45
C ASN A 552 9.28 -39.95 -10.70
N GLU A 553 8.34 -39.33 -11.40
CA GLU A 553 7.42 -38.36 -10.77
C GLU A 553 6.42 -39.05 -9.83
N TYR A 554 5.92 -40.23 -10.23
CA TYR A 554 5.07 -41.06 -9.37
C TYR A 554 5.79 -41.47 -8.07
N ILE A 555 7.04 -41.89 -8.16
CA ILE A 555 7.85 -42.26 -7.00
C ILE A 555 8.07 -41.00 -6.11
N ASN A 556 8.50 -39.91 -6.69
CA ASN A 556 8.71 -38.64 -5.96
C ASN A 556 7.45 -38.21 -5.22
N ASN A 557 6.30 -38.26 -5.87
CA ASN A 557 5.01 -37.88 -5.28
C ASN A 557 4.58 -38.87 -4.17
N THR A 558 4.83 -40.14 -4.34
CA THR A 558 4.58 -41.18 -3.32
C THR A 558 5.47 -40.95 -2.08
N PHE A 559 6.74 -40.62 -2.27
CA PHE A 559 7.65 -40.31 -1.18
C PHE A 559 7.22 -39.07 -0.42
N LYS A 560 6.93 -37.98 -1.11
CA LYS A 560 6.50 -36.69 -0.48
C LYS A 560 5.25 -36.88 0.39
N ASN A 561 4.31 -37.75 -0.03
CA ASN A 561 3.07 -37.95 0.71
C ASN A 561 3.24 -38.84 1.96
N ASN A 562 4.08 -39.86 1.89
CA ASN A 562 4.26 -40.86 2.97
C ASN A 562 5.23 -40.37 4.06
N PHE A 563 6.18 -39.46 3.75
CA PHE A 563 7.19 -38.99 4.69
C PHE A 563 6.75 -37.78 5.56
N LEU A 564 5.67 -37.12 5.22
CA LEU A 564 5.19 -35.98 5.99
C LEU A 564 4.44 -36.35 7.28
N HIS A 565 4.17 -37.64 7.51
CA HIS A 565 3.58 -38.12 8.77
C HIS A 565 4.64 -38.58 9.79
N ALA A 566 5.46 -37.62 10.24
CA ALA A 566 6.61 -37.77 11.12
C ALA A 566 6.29 -38.25 12.55
N ARG A 567 5.50 -39.29 12.73
CA ARG A 567 5.26 -39.96 14.03
C ARG A 567 5.35 -41.48 13.99
N GLN A 568 5.90 -42.02 12.93
CA GLN A 568 6.11 -43.48 12.83
C GLN A 568 7.49 -43.88 13.36
N ASP A 569 7.59 -45.04 13.94
CA ASP A 569 8.89 -45.63 14.30
C ASP A 569 9.69 -45.96 13.03
N ILE A 570 11.01 -46.07 13.17
CA ILE A 570 11.93 -46.23 12.03
C ILE A 570 11.71 -47.54 11.28
N ASP A 571 11.29 -48.60 11.94
CA ASP A 571 11.10 -49.91 11.34
C ASP A 571 9.84 -49.94 10.47
N THR A 572 8.77 -49.28 10.91
CA THR A 572 7.55 -49.04 10.13
C THR A 572 7.88 -48.24 8.88
N LEU A 573 8.66 -47.15 9.03
CA LEU A 573 9.09 -46.30 7.92
C LEU A 573 9.93 -47.06 6.91
N ILE A 574 10.90 -47.91 7.36
CA ILE A 574 11.71 -48.75 6.49
C ILE A 574 10.83 -49.77 5.76
N GLY A 575 9.86 -50.39 6.44
CA GLY A 575 8.92 -51.34 5.85
C GLY A 575 8.06 -50.73 4.74
N GLU A 576 7.51 -49.53 4.98
CA GLU A 576 6.74 -48.77 3.98
C GLU A 576 7.60 -48.36 2.77
N LEU A 577 8.84 -47.92 3.02
CA LEU A 577 9.81 -47.62 1.97
C LEU A 577 10.12 -48.85 1.10
N GLN A 578 10.41 -49.97 1.73
CA GLN A 578 10.74 -51.21 1.02
C GLN A 578 9.55 -51.74 0.18
N ASN A 579 8.33 -51.57 0.67
CA ASN A 579 7.12 -51.99 -0.02
C ASN A 579 6.77 -51.08 -1.21
N ASN A 580 6.92 -49.77 -1.05
CA ASN A 580 6.51 -48.80 -2.06
C ASN A 580 7.59 -48.54 -3.13
N VAL A 581 8.86 -48.81 -2.85
CA VAL A 581 10.01 -48.48 -3.71
C VAL A 581 10.94 -49.69 -3.90
N SER A 582 10.38 -50.90 -3.84
CA SER A 582 11.16 -52.09 -4.24
C SER A 582 11.52 -52.02 -5.73
N SER A 583 12.65 -52.58 -6.11
CA SER A 583 13.07 -52.68 -7.51
C SER A 583 12.01 -53.33 -8.39
N GLU A 584 11.25 -54.27 -7.84
CA GLU A 584 10.16 -54.99 -8.50
C GLU A 584 8.95 -54.07 -8.73
N THR A 585 8.55 -53.29 -7.73
CA THR A 585 7.43 -52.32 -7.83
C THR A 585 7.74 -51.25 -8.84
N VAL A 586 8.94 -50.67 -8.79
CA VAL A 586 9.39 -49.63 -9.74
C VAL A 586 9.45 -50.19 -11.17
N ARG A 587 9.96 -51.41 -11.34
CA ARG A 587 10.03 -52.04 -12.66
C ARG A 587 8.66 -52.32 -13.24
N LYS A 588 7.75 -52.84 -12.43
CA LYS A 588 6.36 -53.07 -12.85
C LYS A 588 5.66 -51.78 -13.28
N LEU A 589 5.80 -50.73 -12.47
CA LEU A 589 5.21 -49.42 -12.81
C LEU A 589 5.74 -48.87 -14.14
N TYR A 590 7.05 -49.01 -14.38
CA TYR A 590 7.67 -48.62 -15.63
C TYR A 590 7.11 -49.44 -16.81
N ASP A 591 7.08 -50.79 -16.70
CA ASP A 591 6.62 -51.71 -17.74
C ASP A 591 5.12 -51.45 -18.05
N ASP A 592 4.26 -51.34 -17.03
CA ASP A 592 2.84 -50.99 -17.18
C ASP A 592 2.65 -49.61 -17.90
N THR A 593 3.56 -48.67 -17.66
CA THR A 593 3.54 -47.35 -18.32
C THR A 593 3.98 -47.47 -19.78
N VAL A 594 4.99 -48.26 -20.07
CA VAL A 594 5.40 -48.55 -21.46
C VAL A 594 4.26 -49.16 -22.25
N ASP A 595 3.57 -50.16 -21.66
CA ASP A 595 2.43 -50.83 -22.29
C ASP A 595 1.26 -49.83 -22.54
N ARG A 596 1.00 -48.95 -21.59
CA ARG A 596 0.00 -47.88 -21.73
C ARG A 596 0.33 -46.95 -22.89
N ILE A 597 1.57 -46.48 -23.02
CA ILE A 597 1.99 -45.59 -24.11
C ILE A 597 1.91 -46.32 -25.46
N ASN A 598 2.34 -47.61 -25.52
CA ASN A 598 2.25 -48.41 -26.72
C ASN A 598 0.80 -48.60 -27.16
N ASN A 599 -0.12 -48.81 -26.20
CA ASN A 599 -1.55 -48.90 -26.49
C ASN A 599 -2.07 -47.61 -27.12
N PHE A 600 -1.67 -46.40 -26.63
CA PHE A 600 -2.05 -45.14 -27.28
C PHE A 600 -1.56 -45.07 -28.73
N ILE A 601 -0.33 -45.56 -29.00
CA ILE A 601 0.24 -45.54 -30.35
C ILE A 601 -0.52 -46.52 -31.27
N GLU A 602 -0.86 -47.74 -30.77
CA GLU A 602 -1.57 -48.75 -31.54
C GLU A 602 -3.02 -48.36 -31.85
N THR A 603 -3.72 -47.82 -30.85
CA THR A 603 -5.12 -47.40 -30.98
C THR A 603 -5.27 -46.05 -31.62
N LYS A 604 -4.21 -45.26 -31.79
CA LYS A 604 -4.21 -43.90 -32.25
C LYS A 604 -5.09 -42.97 -31.36
N ASP A 605 -5.15 -43.26 -30.06
CA ASP A 605 -5.89 -42.43 -29.09
C ASP A 605 -5.12 -41.15 -28.78
N TYR A 606 -5.36 -40.16 -29.63
CA TYR A 606 -4.64 -38.89 -29.57
C TYR A 606 -4.93 -38.08 -28.31
N ASP A 607 -6.20 -37.98 -27.88
CA ASP A 607 -6.58 -37.18 -26.70
C ASP A 607 -5.92 -37.76 -25.43
N SER A 608 -6.01 -39.06 -25.22
CA SER A 608 -5.37 -39.72 -24.07
C SER A 608 -3.85 -39.61 -24.10
N ALA A 609 -3.24 -39.74 -25.27
CA ALA A 609 -1.79 -39.57 -25.45
C ALA A 609 -1.36 -38.13 -25.18
N LEU A 610 -2.07 -37.12 -25.70
CA LEU A 610 -1.77 -35.68 -25.53
C LEU A 610 -1.84 -35.25 -24.06
N ARG A 611 -2.84 -35.76 -23.33
CA ARG A 611 -2.98 -35.52 -21.89
C ARG A 611 -1.87 -36.14 -21.06
N PHE A 612 -1.30 -37.24 -21.53
CA PHE A 612 -0.30 -38.00 -20.79
C PHE A 612 1.14 -37.54 -21.03
N VAL A 613 1.49 -37.08 -22.24
CA VAL A 613 2.88 -36.77 -22.60
C VAL A 613 3.40 -35.47 -22.04
N ASN A 614 4.72 -35.44 -21.75
CA ASN A 614 5.45 -34.23 -21.38
C ASN A 614 6.66 -34.07 -22.33
N PHE A 615 6.55 -33.20 -23.29
CA PHE A 615 7.59 -32.92 -24.29
C PHE A 615 8.26 -31.55 -24.11
N LYS A 616 8.01 -30.88 -22.99
CA LYS A 616 8.57 -29.55 -22.65
C LYS A 616 8.38 -28.53 -23.77
N GLY A 617 7.13 -28.42 -24.24
CA GLY A 617 6.73 -27.48 -25.29
C GLY A 617 7.24 -27.80 -26.70
N ARG A 618 7.83 -28.99 -26.97
CA ARG A 618 8.30 -29.32 -28.31
C ARG A 618 7.17 -29.50 -29.31
N LEU A 619 5.96 -29.81 -28.86
CA LEU A 619 4.79 -29.94 -29.75
C LEU A 619 4.45 -28.59 -30.38
N THR A 620 4.42 -27.52 -29.63
CA THR A 620 4.12 -26.18 -30.13
C THR A 620 5.31 -25.53 -30.83
N LYS A 621 6.50 -25.60 -30.23
CA LYS A 621 7.72 -24.90 -30.69
C LYS A 621 8.37 -25.54 -31.92
N GLU A 622 8.22 -26.85 -32.09
CA GLU A 622 8.81 -27.57 -33.21
C GLU A 622 7.73 -28.10 -34.17
N LYS A 623 6.77 -28.93 -33.68
CA LYS A 623 5.83 -29.68 -34.56
C LYS A 623 4.77 -28.76 -35.17
N ALA A 624 3.98 -28.08 -34.37
CA ALA A 624 2.96 -27.16 -34.87
C ALA A 624 3.57 -25.98 -35.64
N LYS A 625 4.74 -25.49 -35.22
CA LYS A 625 5.49 -24.48 -35.98
C LYS A 625 5.81 -24.93 -37.39
N ASN A 626 6.25 -26.18 -37.58
CA ASN A 626 6.69 -26.69 -38.89
C ASN A 626 5.51 -27.15 -39.77
N THR A 627 4.42 -27.61 -39.18
CA THR A 627 3.29 -28.18 -39.94
C THR A 627 2.17 -27.19 -40.20
N ILE A 628 1.98 -26.17 -39.31
CA ILE A 628 0.85 -25.26 -39.38
C ILE A 628 1.31 -23.84 -39.70
N VAL A 629 2.05 -23.19 -38.75
CA VAL A 629 2.49 -21.81 -38.95
C VAL A 629 3.68 -21.43 -38.09
N ASP A 630 4.58 -20.61 -38.62
CA ASP A 630 5.70 -20.05 -37.84
C ASP A 630 5.19 -19.21 -36.67
N LYS A 631 5.90 -19.26 -35.53
CA LYS A 631 5.50 -18.61 -34.26
C LYS A 631 4.12 -19.04 -33.78
N TYR A 632 3.82 -20.34 -33.87
CA TYR A 632 2.54 -20.94 -33.55
C TYR A 632 1.94 -20.46 -32.23
N GLU A 633 2.69 -20.52 -31.11
CA GLU A 633 2.23 -20.11 -29.79
C GLU A 633 1.67 -18.67 -29.76
N ASN A 634 2.38 -17.73 -30.35
CA ASN A 634 1.94 -16.34 -30.36
C ASN A 634 0.68 -16.13 -31.23
N ARG A 635 0.64 -16.80 -32.39
CA ARG A 635 -0.51 -16.67 -33.30
C ARG A 635 -1.77 -17.31 -32.75
N ILE A 636 -1.62 -18.45 -32.10
CA ILE A 636 -2.78 -19.12 -31.49
C ILE A 636 -3.29 -18.36 -30.26
N LEU A 637 -2.42 -17.77 -29.45
CA LEU A 637 -2.84 -16.88 -28.35
C LEU A 637 -3.61 -15.66 -28.88
N ASP A 638 -3.16 -15.07 -29.98
CA ASP A 638 -3.87 -13.95 -30.65
C ASP A 638 -5.23 -14.38 -31.20
N LEU A 639 -5.34 -15.62 -31.69
CA LEU A 639 -6.62 -16.20 -32.13
C LEU A 639 -7.55 -16.45 -30.93
N ILE A 640 -7.07 -17.09 -29.87
CA ILE A 640 -7.84 -17.34 -28.64
C ILE A 640 -8.35 -16.01 -28.06
N LYS A 641 -7.54 -14.96 -28.06
CA LYS A 641 -7.93 -13.65 -27.55
C LYS A 641 -9.12 -13.03 -28.32
N LYS A 642 -9.27 -13.34 -29.60
CA LYS A 642 -10.29 -12.77 -30.49
C LYS A 642 -11.53 -13.65 -30.67
N ASP A 643 -11.42 -14.96 -30.39
CA ASP A 643 -12.47 -15.95 -30.59
C ASP A 643 -13.06 -16.40 -29.25
N GLU A 644 -14.24 -15.84 -28.90
CA GLU A 644 -14.94 -16.18 -27.66
C GLU A 644 -15.40 -17.64 -27.61
N GLU A 645 -15.73 -18.24 -28.77
CA GLU A 645 -16.12 -19.65 -28.85
C GLU A 645 -14.97 -20.55 -28.48
N LEU A 646 -13.77 -20.22 -28.97
CA LEU A 646 -12.54 -20.94 -28.65
C LEU A 646 -12.18 -20.80 -27.16
N GLN A 647 -12.32 -19.60 -26.57
CA GLN A 647 -12.14 -19.40 -25.13
C GLN A 647 -13.11 -20.27 -24.32
N GLN A 648 -14.39 -20.29 -24.69
CA GLN A 648 -15.39 -21.10 -23.99
C GLN A 648 -15.12 -22.61 -24.14
N TYR A 649 -14.63 -23.04 -25.29
CA TYR A 649 -14.23 -24.42 -25.48
C TYR A 649 -13.09 -24.83 -24.53
N ILE A 650 -12.03 -24.01 -24.46
CA ILE A 650 -10.88 -24.25 -23.58
C ILE A 650 -11.33 -24.29 -22.10
N LEU A 651 -12.16 -23.32 -21.69
CA LEU A 651 -12.67 -23.25 -20.32
C LEU A 651 -13.50 -24.50 -19.96
N ARG A 652 -14.37 -24.97 -20.84
CA ARG A 652 -15.20 -26.16 -20.59
C ARG A 652 -14.39 -27.47 -20.60
N THR A 653 -13.36 -27.55 -21.43
CA THR A 653 -12.60 -28.81 -21.63
C THR A 653 -11.52 -28.99 -20.57
N TYR A 654 -10.85 -27.89 -20.16
CA TYR A 654 -9.67 -27.97 -19.32
C TYR A 654 -9.85 -27.30 -17.94
N PHE A 655 -10.84 -26.45 -17.77
CA PHE A 655 -11.06 -25.66 -16.54
C PHE A 655 -12.48 -25.80 -15.98
N ALA A 656 -13.26 -26.80 -16.41
CA ALA A 656 -14.65 -27.00 -15.96
C ALA A 656 -14.78 -27.16 -14.44
N ASP A 657 -13.79 -27.78 -13.81
CA ASP A 657 -13.76 -28.05 -12.37
C ASP A 657 -13.27 -26.85 -11.51
N PHE A 658 -12.94 -25.75 -12.16
CA PHE A 658 -12.41 -24.57 -11.48
C PHE A 658 -13.56 -23.69 -11.00
N ASN A 659 -13.86 -23.79 -9.71
CA ASN A 659 -14.85 -22.95 -9.04
C ASN A 659 -14.16 -21.65 -8.56
N PHE A 660 -14.00 -20.73 -9.48
CA PHE A 660 -13.42 -19.41 -9.21
C PHE A 660 -14.41 -18.46 -8.50
#